data_ce70717822befe9e27eeb94776030ab3
#
_entry.id   ce70717822befe9e27eeb94776030ab3
#
_cell.length_a   1.000
_cell.length_b   1.000
_cell.length_c   1.000
_cell.angle_alpha   90.00
_cell.angle_beta   90.00
_cell.angle_gamma   90.00
#
_symmetry.space_group_name_H-M   'P 1'
#
loop_
_entity.id
_entity.type
_entity.pdbx_description
1 polymer ?
#
loop_
_entity_poly.entity_id
_entity_poly.type
_entity_poly.pdbx_seq_one_letter_code
_entity_poly.pdbx_strand_id
1 'polypeptide(L)'
;MKLNLKENEILHGFRLLKQQAVLEIDAKAYAFVHEKSGARLFFLENDDDNKVFSISFRTTPADDTGVAHIVEHSVLCGSRKYPLKEPFVELVKGSLNTFLNAMTFPDKTMYPVASRNDKDFQNLMDVYLDAVFYPSMKETPEIFQQEGWHYEIDNAEEPLRYSGVVYNEMKGALSSPDDVLENKIMLSLYPDTTYGFESGGDPDAIPTLTYEDFCAFHSRYYHPSNSYIYLYGAMDIEEKLAYLDREYLAAFDRIEPHSEIALQQPFRDMTRKEDFYSISEGEKESEKTFLALNWLVGEADNAEAMLALEILQHALLQTEAAPLKKALMDAKIGKDVSASFEDALRQPYMSIIVTSSEAERAEEFCRLTEETMRGLIENGIDKTLLEASINRLEFKAREADFGTFPKGLVYNIKIMNSWLYDADPALYLYYEELFQKMREGLKGRYFEEALEKYLAKNAHRSLVVLKPSKTLSSEREAALAEALEKKKQALTHEEIERIIEMNKRLKERQESSETAEALATIPLLELSDIRREVEKLPLTEREIEGCKVLHSDIFTNKIAYVNLYFDAQGVPQEHIPYLFLLTELLDAVDTESHTYAELSNLLNLHTGGISYENSAAVRNGEPDSCMPMFRVRARAFVRKLPELFSFLAEVLTESKFTDKKRIEELCGQCRAVMEARVMSASQRSMAARIASYLSPAGAYNEQAMLSFYGFIADLTDHFEERFEELSQILASLLPLVFTKGNLTIGVTLAEAEYATFAEEAAKFCRRLPQVKAEPQVYHFDVRAKNEGILSSSRVQYVGKAANFLHLGFSYTGSMSVLETILRYDYFWTKIRVQGGAYGAFTQFSRIGFLFFGSYRDPNLRETLDVFNKTADYLRGFDVPDREMVKFIIGTISTVDAPLTPQLKGLAAQDGFLRHVTEADRQKSRDEILATRQADIRALADVVDACMQENVLCVFGNEEKLKENAGLFGGLLHALGNAAD
;
A
#
# COMPACT_ATOMS: atom_id res chain seq x y z
N MET A 1 17.32 26.73 16.20
CA MET A 1 17.15 27.66 17.38
C MET A 1 15.75 27.46 17.94
N LYS A 2 15.53 27.35 19.27
CA LYS A 2 14.16 27.23 19.81
C LYS A 2 13.41 28.53 19.54
N LEU A 3 12.26 28.41 18.92
CA LEU A 3 11.41 29.57 18.62
C LEU A 3 10.97 30.24 19.93
N ASN A 4 11.32 31.51 20.09
CA ASN A 4 10.95 32.30 21.27
C ASN A 4 9.88 33.36 20.90
N LEU A 5 8.71 32.86 20.56
CA LEU A 5 7.56 33.66 20.12
C LEU A 5 6.39 33.44 21.09
N LYS A 6 5.66 34.48 21.44
CA LYS A 6 4.44 34.41 22.22
C LYS A 6 3.22 34.35 21.31
N GLU A 7 2.14 33.76 21.81
CA GLU A 7 0.85 33.78 21.11
C GLU A 7 0.44 35.21 20.75
N ASN A 8 -0.09 35.38 19.55
CA ASN A 8 -0.43 36.64 18.87
C ASN A 8 0.75 37.47 18.39
N GLU A 9 1.99 37.13 18.61
CA GLU A 9 3.13 37.78 17.97
C GLU A 9 3.26 37.38 16.50
N ILE A 10 3.76 38.28 15.67
CA ILE A 10 3.92 38.07 14.23
C ILE A 10 5.41 37.95 13.91
N LEU A 11 5.74 36.93 13.10
CA LEU A 11 7.07 36.68 12.58
C LEU A 11 6.96 36.40 11.07
N HIS A 12 7.62 37.17 10.23
CA HIS A 12 7.58 37.06 8.77
C HIS A 12 6.15 36.90 8.20
N GLY A 13 5.23 37.80 8.60
CA GLY A 13 3.84 37.76 8.16
C GLY A 13 2.96 36.69 8.81
N PHE A 14 3.52 35.74 9.58
CA PHE A 14 2.77 34.73 10.28
C PHE A 14 2.50 35.09 11.75
N ARG A 15 1.25 35.10 12.13
CA ARG A 15 0.83 35.24 13.54
C ARG A 15 0.74 33.89 14.19
N LEU A 16 1.42 33.70 15.32
CA LEU A 16 1.29 32.53 16.17
C LEU A 16 -0.07 32.54 16.87
N LEU A 17 -0.92 31.59 16.57
CA LEU A 17 -2.24 31.42 17.16
C LEU A 17 -2.18 30.64 18.48
N LYS A 18 -1.43 29.55 18.49
CA LYS A 18 -1.34 28.61 19.61
C LYS A 18 0.01 27.90 19.61
N GLN A 19 0.54 27.65 20.82
CA GLN A 19 1.66 26.71 21.01
C GLN A 19 1.37 25.79 22.18
N GLN A 20 1.74 24.51 22.04
CA GLN A 20 1.47 23.50 23.07
C GLN A 20 2.45 22.35 22.96
N ALA A 21 2.73 21.69 24.11
CA ALA A 21 3.49 20.45 24.10
C ALA A 21 2.57 19.27 23.72
N VAL A 22 3.08 18.33 22.93
CA VAL A 22 2.44 17.07 22.60
C VAL A 22 3.37 15.97 23.08
N LEU A 23 3.22 15.60 24.37
CA LEU A 23 4.14 14.73 25.08
C LEU A 23 4.11 13.30 24.53
N GLU A 24 2.98 12.87 24.02
CA GLU A 24 2.74 11.54 23.43
C GLU A 24 3.67 11.23 22.26
N ILE A 25 4.10 12.26 21.52
CA ILE A 25 4.97 12.13 20.34
C ILE A 25 6.30 12.88 20.50
N ASP A 26 6.61 13.31 21.73
CA ASP A 26 7.82 14.07 22.08
C ASP A 26 8.03 15.29 21.16
N ALA A 27 6.97 16.09 20.95
CA ALA A 27 6.98 17.24 20.08
C ALA A 27 6.39 18.48 20.72
N LYS A 28 6.71 19.65 20.16
CA LYS A 28 6.04 20.90 20.43
C LYS A 28 5.31 21.38 19.19
N ALA A 29 4.02 21.64 19.33
CA ALA A 29 3.15 22.08 18.24
C ALA A 29 3.01 23.60 18.23
N TYR A 30 3.02 24.19 17.03
CA TYR A 30 2.77 25.59 16.78
C TYR A 30 1.77 25.75 15.64
N ALA A 31 0.68 26.49 15.87
CA ALA A 31 -0.31 26.83 14.86
C ALA A 31 -0.16 28.30 14.47
N PHE A 32 0.01 28.58 13.19
CA PHE A 32 0.15 29.91 12.62
C PHE A 32 -0.90 30.21 11.57
N VAL A 33 -1.15 31.51 11.34
CA VAL A 33 -1.87 32.01 10.18
C VAL A 33 -1.07 33.13 9.53
N HIS A 34 -0.92 33.09 8.21
CA HIS A 34 -0.32 34.19 7.45
C HIS A 34 -1.31 35.31 7.28
N GLU A 35 -1.00 36.50 7.80
CA GLU A 35 -1.92 37.64 7.91
C GLU A 35 -2.50 38.07 6.56
N LYS A 36 -1.63 38.19 5.57
CA LYS A 36 -2.03 38.73 4.26
C LYS A 36 -2.83 37.74 3.43
N SER A 37 -2.35 36.55 3.30
CA SER A 37 -2.95 35.52 2.42
C SER A 37 -3.98 34.65 3.08
N GLY A 38 -3.98 34.56 4.43
CA GLY A 38 -4.85 33.67 5.19
C GLY A 38 -4.40 32.20 5.21
N ALA A 39 -3.21 31.89 4.69
CA ALA A 39 -2.66 30.53 4.73
C ALA A 39 -2.50 30.04 6.17
N ARG A 40 -2.90 28.81 6.43
CA ARG A 40 -2.74 28.15 7.74
C ARG A 40 -1.44 27.37 7.73
N LEU A 41 -0.69 27.38 8.86
CA LEU A 41 0.51 26.58 9.01
C LEU A 41 0.53 25.91 10.37
N PHE A 42 0.83 24.59 10.37
CA PHE A 42 1.02 23.81 11.58
C PHE A 42 2.40 23.18 11.59
N PHE A 43 3.17 23.42 12.66
CA PHE A 43 4.53 22.91 12.80
C PHE A 43 4.64 22.03 14.04
N LEU A 44 5.17 20.80 13.86
CA LEU A 44 5.57 19.90 14.93
C LEU A 44 7.09 19.89 15.06
N GLU A 45 7.61 20.64 16.05
CA GLU A 45 9.03 20.67 16.39
C GLU A 45 9.42 19.45 17.20
N ASN A 46 10.39 18.69 16.73
CA ASN A 46 11.04 17.58 17.42
C ASN A 46 12.47 17.37 16.88
N ASP A 47 13.15 16.31 17.30
CA ASP A 47 14.55 16.02 16.94
C ASP A 47 14.69 15.04 15.76
N ASP A 48 13.59 14.65 15.10
CA ASP A 48 13.61 13.77 13.93
C ASP A 48 14.28 14.49 12.75
N ASP A 49 15.34 13.88 12.19
CA ASP A 49 16.04 14.42 11.03
C ASP A 49 15.28 14.17 9.72
N ASN A 50 14.30 13.26 9.71
CA ASN A 50 13.45 13.01 8.54
C ASN A 50 12.30 14.02 8.48
N LYS A 51 12.64 15.20 7.95
CA LYS A 51 11.73 16.35 7.87
C LYS A 51 10.62 16.10 6.87
N VAL A 52 9.42 16.56 7.21
CA VAL A 52 8.24 16.50 6.33
C VAL A 52 7.71 17.90 6.09
N PHE A 53 7.46 18.21 4.83
CA PHE A 53 6.64 19.33 4.39
C PHE A 53 5.42 18.77 3.66
N SER A 54 4.27 19.38 3.86
CA SER A 54 3.08 19.11 3.05
C SER A 54 2.32 20.42 2.85
N ILE A 55 1.81 20.62 1.64
CA ILE A 55 0.76 21.62 1.41
C ILE A 55 -0.49 20.90 0.93
N SER A 56 -1.61 21.15 1.58
CA SER A 56 -2.88 20.50 1.28
C SER A 56 -3.94 21.55 1.00
N PHE A 57 -4.89 21.21 0.15
CA PHE A 57 -6.04 22.08 -0.16
C PHE A 57 -7.32 21.30 0.11
N ARG A 58 -8.35 21.97 0.63
CA ARG A 58 -9.69 21.42 0.66
C ARG A 58 -10.23 21.46 -0.76
N THR A 59 -10.43 20.30 -1.37
CA THR A 59 -10.91 20.14 -2.75
C THR A 59 -12.21 19.34 -2.72
N THR A 60 -13.32 19.98 -3.08
CA THR A 60 -14.65 19.39 -2.98
C THR A 60 -15.22 19.19 -4.39
N PRO A 61 -15.12 17.96 -4.98
CA PRO A 61 -15.72 17.69 -6.27
C PRO A 61 -17.25 17.86 -6.21
N ALA A 62 -17.83 18.22 -7.36
CA ALA A 62 -19.25 18.45 -7.53
C ALA A 62 -19.88 17.46 -8.53
N ASP A 63 -19.07 16.57 -9.09
CA ASP A 63 -19.44 15.52 -10.04
C ASP A 63 -18.38 14.41 -10.05
N ASP A 64 -18.60 13.37 -10.87
CA ASP A 64 -17.74 12.19 -10.98
C ASP A 64 -16.64 12.34 -12.04
N THR A 65 -16.35 13.55 -12.52
CA THR A 65 -15.34 13.78 -13.58
C THR A 65 -13.90 13.56 -13.12
N GLY A 66 -13.65 13.41 -11.83
CA GLY A 66 -12.31 13.24 -11.28
C GLY A 66 -11.45 14.49 -11.41
N VAL A 67 -12.06 15.68 -11.51
CA VAL A 67 -11.33 16.94 -11.74
C VAL A 67 -10.28 17.21 -10.67
N ALA A 68 -10.53 16.84 -9.41
CA ALA A 68 -9.55 16.98 -8.32
C ALA A 68 -8.29 16.15 -8.57
N HIS A 69 -8.45 14.92 -9.02
CA HIS A 69 -7.38 13.96 -9.34
C HIS A 69 -6.59 14.38 -10.58
N ILE A 70 -7.31 14.79 -11.64
CA ILE A 70 -6.66 15.29 -12.87
C ILE A 70 -5.85 16.56 -12.60
N VAL A 71 -6.35 17.46 -11.73
CA VAL A 71 -5.60 18.66 -11.30
C VAL A 71 -4.39 18.28 -10.46
N GLU A 72 -4.49 17.27 -9.56
CA GLU A 72 -3.37 16.75 -8.78
C GLU A 72 -2.20 16.35 -9.68
N HIS A 73 -2.44 15.53 -10.69
CA HIS A 73 -1.43 15.11 -11.66
C HIS A 73 -0.88 16.30 -12.45
N SER A 74 -1.77 17.16 -12.94
CA SER A 74 -1.45 18.21 -13.90
C SER A 74 -0.62 19.34 -13.31
N VAL A 75 -0.76 19.68 -12.01
CA VAL A 75 0.06 20.74 -11.38
C VAL A 75 1.53 20.35 -11.32
N LEU A 76 1.84 19.05 -11.32
CA LEU A 76 3.20 18.52 -11.30
C LEU A 76 3.86 18.48 -12.68
N CYS A 77 3.13 18.87 -13.75
CA CYS A 77 3.58 18.88 -15.14
C CYS A 77 4.10 20.24 -15.61
N GLY A 78 4.93 20.91 -14.77
CA GLY A 78 5.55 22.19 -15.08
C GLY A 78 4.98 23.36 -14.31
N SER A 79 5.84 24.33 -14.01
CA SER A 79 5.46 25.53 -13.27
C SER A 79 6.28 26.75 -13.68
N ARG A 80 5.96 27.89 -13.13
CA ARG A 80 6.59 29.19 -13.42
C ARG A 80 8.12 29.16 -13.27
N LYS A 81 8.64 28.62 -12.15
CA LYS A 81 10.09 28.50 -11.89
C LYS A 81 10.70 27.29 -12.60
N TYR A 82 9.92 26.27 -12.83
CA TYR A 82 10.34 24.96 -13.34
C TYR A 82 9.57 24.61 -14.61
N PRO A 83 9.88 25.24 -15.75
CA PRO A 83 9.13 25.12 -17.00
C PRO A 83 9.52 23.84 -17.78
N LEU A 84 9.54 22.71 -17.08
CA LEU A 84 9.74 21.38 -17.66
C LEU A 84 8.38 20.70 -17.88
N LYS A 85 8.38 19.63 -18.70
CA LYS A 85 7.18 18.81 -18.85
C LYS A 85 6.86 18.05 -17.57
N GLU A 86 7.89 17.57 -16.86
CA GLU A 86 7.76 16.72 -15.69
C GLU A 86 8.80 17.07 -14.60
N PRO A 87 8.68 18.25 -13.93
CA PRO A 87 9.61 18.63 -12.86
C PRO A 87 9.66 17.61 -11.71
N PHE A 88 8.52 16.96 -11.42
CA PHE A 88 8.42 15.91 -10.43
C PHE A 88 9.40 14.74 -10.72
N VAL A 89 9.40 14.25 -11.96
CA VAL A 89 10.28 13.14 -12.37
C VAL A 89 11.74 13.56 -12.32
N GLU A 90 12.04 14.79 -12.73
CA GLU A 90 13.39 15.33 -12.68
C GLU A 90 13.91 15.48 -11.23
N LEU A 91 13.03 15.80 -10.29
CA LEU A 91 13.37 15.79 -8.87
C LEU A 91 13.65 14.39 -8.36
N VAL A 92 12.76 13.42 -8.60
CA VAL A 92 12.95 12.04 -8.14
C VAL A 92 14.30 11.47 -8.60
N LYS A 93 14.71 11.78 -9.82
CA LYS A 93 16.02 11.36 -10.38
C LYS A 93 17.21 11.90 -9.58
N GLY A 94 17.11 13.07 -8.96
CA GLY A 94 18.23 13.79 -8.38
C GLY A 94 18.08 14.23 -6.93
N SER A 95 17.10 13.69 -6.18
CA SER A 95 16.79 14.01 -4.80
C SER A 95 17.19 12.88 -3.85
N LEU A 96 17.47 13.24 -2.59
CA LEU A 96 17.61 12.31 -1.46
C LEU A 96 16.30 12.20 -0.67
N ASN A 97 15.17 12.32 -1.36
CA ASN A 97 13.86 12.23 -0.73
C ASN A 97 13.68 10.89 -0.02
N THR A 98 12.98 10.92 1.09
CA THR A 98 12.53 9.72 1.80
C THR A 98 11.05 9.46 1.53
N PHE A 99 10.36 10.47 0.99
CA PHE A 99 9.00 10.38 0.48
C PHE A 99 8.74 11.53 -0.50
N LEU A 100 8.09 11.22 -1.60
CA LEU A 100 7.69 12.17 -2.62
C LEU A 100 6.44 11.63 -3.32
N ASN A 101 5.29 12.29 -3.15
CA ASN A 101 4.04 11.91 -3.80
C ASN A 101 3.05 13.07 -3.80
N ALA A 102 1.92 12.89 -4.47
CA ALA A 102 0.69 13.66 -4.29
C ALA A 102 -0.45 12.67 -4.01
N MET A 103 -1.53 13.12 -3.38
CA MET A 103 -2.62 12.27 -2.92
C MET A 103 -3.95 13.01 -3.01
N THR A 104 -4.88 12.51 -3.80
CA THR A 104 -6.28 12.97 -3.81
C THR A 104 -7.15 12.09 -2.91
N PHE A 105 -7.85 12.74 -2.00
CA PHE A 105 -8.87 12.17 -1.11
C PHE A 105 -10.26 12.72 -1.49
N PRO A 106 -11.34 12.19 -0.94
CA PRO A 106 -12.68 12.66 -1.28
C PRO A 106 -12.94 14.16 -1.03
N ASP A 107 -12.16 14.81 -0.17
CA ASP A 107 -12.38 16.19 0.24
C ASP A 107 -11.12 17.08 0.30
N LYS A 108 -9.97 16.50 -0.02
CA LYS A 108 -8.68 17.20 0.03
C LYS A 108 -7.70 16.61 -0.98
N THR A 109 -6.77 17.45 -1.42
CA THR A 109 -5.59 17.04 -2.19
C THR A 109 -4.34 17.45 -1.43
N MET A 110 -3.41 16.52 -1.20
CA MET A 110 -2.22 16.70 -0.40
C MET A 110 -0.96 16.52 -1.24
N TYR A 111 0.04 17.36 -1.00
CA TYR A 111 1.34 17.37 -1.68
C TYR A 111 2.47 17.22 -0.64
N PRO A 112 2.71 16.01 -0.11
CA PRO A 112 3.72 15.74 0.90
C PRO A 112 5.08 15.40 0.30
N VAL A 113 6.14 15.92 0.92
CA VAL A 113 7.53 15.55 0.66
C VAL A 113 8.29 15.33 1.97
N ALA A 114 9.29 14.46 1.94
CA ALA A 114 10.17 14.25 3.09
C ALA A 114 11.62 14.06 2.65
N SER A 115 12.55 14.58 3.46
CA SER A 115 13.99 14.37 3.27
C SER A 115 14.75 14.55 4.58
N ARG A 116 15.86 13.78 4.73
CA ARG A 116 16.81 13.93 5.83
C ARG A 116 17.87 15.00 5.54
N ASN A 117 18.05 15.37 4.27
CA ASN A 117 19.00 16.39 3.84
C ASN A 117 18.34 17.78 3.80
N ASP A 118 18.92 18.79 4.46
CA ASP A 118 18.33 20.12 4.58
C ASP A 118 18.22 20.86 3.22
N LYS A 119 19.23 20.72 2.38
CA LYS A 119 19.27 21.34 1.03
C LYS A 119 18.20 20.70 0.14
N ASP A 120 18.11 19.37 0.16
CA ASP A 120 17.11 18.63 -0.59
C ASP A 120 15.68 18.95 -0.11
N PHE A 121 15.45 18.98 1.19
CA PHE A 121 14.17 19.35 1.79
C PHE A 121 13.71 20.73 1.33
N GLN A 122 14.63 21.71 1.29
CA GLN A 122 14.32 23.04 0.79
C GLN A 122 13.99 23.05 -0.70
N ASN A 123 14.72 22.26 -1.51
CA ASN A 123 14.49 22.14 -2.94
C ASN A 123 13.12 21.52 -3.23
N LEU A 124 12.79 20.44 -2.53
CA LEU A 124 11.49 19.74 -2.65
C LEU A 124 10.33 20.67 -2.29
N MET A 125 10.47 21.42 -1.19
CA MET A 125 9.47 22.39 -0.76
C MET A 125 9.25 23.49 -1.80
N ASP A 126 10.32 24.03 -2.41
CA ASP A 126 10.22 25.08 -3.43
C ASP A 126 9.50 24.59 -4.68
N VAL A 127 9.89 23.44 -5.19
CA VAL A 127 9.27 22.89 -6.41
C VAL A 127 7.78 22.61 -6.21
N TYR A 128 7.39 22.04 -5.07
CA TYR A 128 5.98 21.74 -4.79
C TYR A 128 5.14 23.00 -4.58
N LEU A 129 5.69 24.02 -3.91
CA LEU A 129 5.00 25.29 -3.75
C LEU A 129 4.79 26.00 -5.09
N ASP A 130 5.81 26.04 -5.97
CA ASP A 130 5.67 26.65 -7.28
C ASP A 130 4.69 25.88 -8.18
N ALA A 131 4.74 24.55 -8.11
CA ALA A 131 3.82 23.67 -8.84
C ALA A 131 2.34 23.94 -8.49
N VAL A 132 1.99 23.96 -7.21
CA VAL A 132 0.60 24.12 -6.79
C VAL A 132 0.06 25.55 -6.99
N PHE A 133 0.90 26.58 -6.84
CA PHE A 133 0.44 27.97 -6.96
C PHE A 133 0.56 28.56 -8.37
N TYR A 134 1.52 28.08 -9.16
CA TYR A 134 1.84 28.63 -10.48
C TYR A 134 2.07 27.55 -11.55
N PRO A 135 1.12 26.57 -11.71
CA PRO A 135 1.30 25.50 -12.67
C PRO A 135 1.18 25.95 -14.12
N SER A 136 1.92 25.29 -15.02
CA SER A 136 1.87 25.54 -16.46
C SER A 136 0.59 25.04 -17.15
N MET A 137 -0.21 24.21 -16.49
CA MET A 137 -1.39 23.56 -17.07
C MET A 137 -2.47 24.52 -17.58
N LYS A 138 -2.49 25.76 -17.08
CA LYS A 138 -3.45 26.81 -17.53
C LYS A 138 -3.09 27.41 -18.90
N GLU A 139 -1.84 27.28 -19.29
CA GLU A 139 -1.30 27.83 -20.54
C GLU A 139 -0.98 26.75 -21.55
N THR A 140 -0.99 25.47 -21.13
CA THR A 140 -0.59 24.29 -21.92
C THR A 140 -1.70 23.22 -21.86
N PRO A 141 -2.72 23.29 -22.76
CA PRO A 141 -3.84 22.34 -22.76
C PRO A 141 -3.41 20.86 -22.96
N GLU A 142 -2.25 20.63 -23.56
CA GLU A 142 -1.68 19.31 -23.76
C GLU A 142 -1.42 18.56 -22.43
N ILE A 143 -1.23 19.29 -21.31
CA ILE A 143 -1.10 18.71 -19.97
C ILE A 143 -2.42 18.03 -19.55
N PHE A 144 -3.54 18.72 -19.73
CA PHE A 144 -4.85 18.16 -19.46
C PHE A 144 -5.15 16.94 -20.35
N GLN A 145 -4.76 17.00 -21.63
CA GLN A 145 -4.95 15.89 -22.58
C GLN A 145 -4.12 14.66 -22.19
N GLN A 146 -2.90 14.87 -21.71
CA GLN A 146 -2.01 13.80 -21.24
C GLN A 146 -2.50 13.17 -19.94
N GLU A 147 -2.71 14.01 -18.92
CA GLU A 147 -3.01 13.52 -17.56
C GLU A 147 -4.48 13.17 -17.37
N GLY A 148 -5.39 13.94 -17.95
CA GLY A 148 -6.83 13.73 -17.83
C GLY A 148 -7.36 12.74 -18.88
N TRP A 149 -7.82 13.30 -20.00
CA TRP A 149 -8.37 12.52 -21.10
C TRP A 149 -8.31 13.26 -22.43
N HIS A 150 -8.29 12.51 -23.53
CA HIS A 150 -8.46 13.03 -24.90
C HIS A 150 -9.05 11.95 -25.82
N TYR A 151 -9.55 12.39 -26.99
CA TYR A 151 -9.85 11.49 -28.08
C TYR A 151 -8.54 11.05 -28.76
N GLU A 152 -8.33 9.75 -28.87
CA GLU A 152 -7.18 9.17 -29.54
C GLU A 152 -7.59 8.54 -30.87
N ILE A 153 -6.95 8.98 -31.97
CA ILE A 153 -7.08 8.43 -33.33
C ILE A 153 -5.84 8.83 -34.13
N ASP A 154 -5.14 7.88 -34.73
CA ASP A 154 -3.94 8.14 -35.53
C ASP A 154 -4.25 8.44 -36.99
N ASN A 155 -5.35 7.88 -37.51
CA ASN A 155 -5.84 8.16 -38.86
C ASN A 155 -7.36 8.02 -38.94
N ALA A 156 -7.98 8.61 -39.99
CA ALA A 156 -9.42 8.67 -40.12
C ALA A 156 -10.14 7.31 -40.26
N GLU A 157 -9.41 6.24 -40.55
CA GLU A 157 -9.98 4.89 -40.71
C GLU A 157 -10.03 4.12 -39.40
N GLU A 158 -9.19 4.47 -38.43
CA GLU A 158 -9.13 3.81 -37.12
C GLU A 158 -10.32 4.15 -36.22
N PRO A 159 -10.68 3.28 -35.29
CA PRO A 159 -11.70 3.57 -34.27
C PRO A 159 -11.25 4.72 -33.35
N LEU A 160 -12.19 5.60 -33.02
CA LEU A 160 -11.99 6.64 -31.97
C LEU A 160 -11.93 5.96 -30.63
N ARG A 161 -10.99 6.40 -29.76
CA ARG A 161 -10.81 5.89 -28.39
C ARG A 161 -10.68 7.05 -27.41
N TYR A 162 -10.89 6.78 -26.13
CA TYR A 162 -10.44 7.64 -25.05
C TYR A 162 -9.07 7.20 -24.56
N SER A 163 -8.21 8.16 -24.26
CA SER A 163 -6.89 7.94 -23.68
C SER A 163 -6.57 9.06 -22.67
N GLY A 164 -5.68 8.80 -21.71
CA GLY A 164 -5.23 9.70 -20.67
C GLY A 164 -4.78 8.93 -19.44
N VAL A 165 -3.83 9.48 -18.69
CA VAL A 165 -3.23 8.77 -17.54
C VAL A 165 -4.28 8.47 -16.47
N VAL A 166 -4.99 9.48 -15.97
CA VAL A 166 -6.04 9.31 -14.94
C VAL A 166 -7.21 8.49 -15.47
N TYR A 167 -7.63 8.69 -16.73
CA TYR A 167 -8.67 7.88 -17.33
C TYR A 167 -8.34 6.38 -17.30
N ASN A 168 -7.13 6.01 -17.71
CA ASN A 168 -6.68 4.62 -17.72
C ASN A 168 -6.46 4.06 -16.31
N GLU A 169 -5.98 4.89 -15.40
CA GLU A 169 -5.81 4.52 -13.99
C GLU A 169 -7.14 4.16 -13.34
N MET A 170 -8.14 5.02 -13.48
CA MET A 170 -9.47 4.80 -12.90
C MET A 170 -10.21 3.64 -13.55
N LYS A 171 -9.99 3.45 -14.85
CA LYS A 171 -10.48 2.25 -15.55
C LYS A 171 -9.91 0.96 -14.93
N GLY A 172 -8.65 1.00 -14.49
CA GLY A 172 -7.99 -0.10 -13.77
C GLY A 172 -8.46 -0.23 -12.32
N ALA A 173 -8.58 0.87 -11.59
CA ALA A 173 -9.01 0.88 -10.20
C ALA A 173 -10.42 0.27 -10.04
N LEU A 174 -11.39 0.78 -10.79
CA LEU A 174 -12.78 0.29 -10.76
C LEU A 174 -12.99 -1.09 -11.43
N SER A 175 -11.90 -1.83 -11.67
CA SER A 175 -11.95 -3.25 -12.02
C SER A 175 -11.85 -4.16 -10.78
N SER A 176 -11.42 -3.63 -9.64
CA SER A 176 -11.39 -4.36 -8.36
C SER A 176 -12.76 -4.41 -7.71
N PRO A 177 -13.26 -5.58 -7.28
CA PRO A 177 -14.54 -5.67 -6.56
C PRO A 177 -14.56 -4.86 -5.28
N ASP A 178 -13.45 -4.78 -4.56
CA ASP A 178 -13.33 -4.03 -3.29
C ASP A 178 -13.45 -2.52 -3.54
N ASP A 179 -12.77 -1.99 -4.57
CA ASP A 179 -12.85 -0.57 -4.92
C ASP A 179 -14.26 -0.19 -5.41
N VAL A 180 -14.91 -1.09 -6.18
CA VAL A 180 -16.32 -0.90 -6.57
C VAL A 180 -17.23 -0.89 -5.34
N LEU A 181 -17.04 -1.80 -4.39
CA LEU A 181 -17.83 -1.86 -3.15
C LEU A 181 -17.68 -0.58 -2.33
N GLU A 182 -16.45 -0.12 -2.11
CA GLU A 182 -16.16 1.11 -1.37
C GLU A 182 -16.84 2.33 -2.01
N ASN A 183 -16.71 2.49 -3.33
CA ASN A 183 -17.44 3.52 -4.07
C ASN A 183 -18.96 3.45 -3.83
N LYS A 184 -19.57 2.25 -3.91
CA LYS A 184 -21.02 2.09 -3.69
C LYS A 184 -21.43 2.35 -2.24
N ILE A 185 -20.56 2.06 -1.27
CA ILE A 185 -20.78 2.43 0.14
C ILE A 185 -20.84 3.95 0.28
N MET A 186 -19.85 4.67 -0.23
CA MET A 186 -19.78 6.13 -0.21
C MET A 186 -21.03 6.76 -0.83
N LEU A 187 -21.37 6.37 -2.06
CA LEU A 187 -22.56 6.84 -2.78
C LEU A 187 -23.86 6.56 -2.03
N SER A 188 -23.93 5.47 -1.24
CA SER A 188 -25.11 5.08 -0.50
C SER A 188 -25.31 5.89 0.79
N LEU A 189 -24.22 6.38 1.40
CA LEU A 189 -24.23 7.10 2.68
C LEU A 189 -24.29 8.62 2.50
N TYR A 190 -23.75 9.16 1.39
CA TYR A 190 -23.58 10.61 1.20
C TYR A 190 -24.18 11.15 -0.11
N PRO A 191 -25.46 10.86 -0.42
CA PRO A 191 -26.06 11.24 -1.71
C PRO A 191 -26.14 12.76 -1.97
N ASP A 192 -26.07 13.60 -0.93
CA ASP A 192 -26.31 15.03 -1.03
C ASP A 192 -25.06 15.91 -0.83
N THR A 193 -23.86 15.30 -0.72
CA THR A 193 -22.61 16.02 -0.41
C THR A 193 -21.51 15.67 -1.41
N THR A 194 -20.34 16.31 -1.28
CA THR A 194 -19.15 16.00 -2.09
C THR A 194 -18.72 14.54 -2.00
N TYR A 195 -19.01 13.87 -0.90
CA TYR A 195 -18.71 12.45 -0.73
C TYR A 195 -19.60 11.49 -1.53
N GLY A 196 -20.67 12.01 -2.13
CA GLY A 196 -21.53 11.27 -3.07
C GLY A 196 -20.96 11.23 -4.49
N PHE A 197 -19.72 11.68 -4.71
CA PHE A 197 -19.04 11.65 -5.99
C PHE A 197 -17.73 10.89 -5.90
N GLU A 198 -17.32 10.24 -7.00
CA GLU A 198 -16.02 9.58 -7.12
C GLU A 198 -14.92 10.62 -7.37
N SER A 199 -14.15 10.95 -6.32
CA SER A 199 -13.11 11.99 -6.40
C SER A 199 -11.95 11.62 -7.34
N GLY A 200 -11.68 10.32 -7.51
CA GLY A 200 -10.71 9.81 -8.48
C GLY A 200 -11.18 9.93 -9.92
N GLY A 201 -12.48 9.94 -10.12
CA GLY A 201 -13.17 10.01 -11.40
C GLY A 201 -13.75 8.68 -11.88
N ASP A 202 -15.00 8.70 -12.31
CA ASP A 202 -15.62 7.58 -12.98
C ASP A 202 -15.22 7.60 -14.47
N PRO A 203 -14.68 6.51 -15.05
CA PRO A 203 -14.32 6.44 -16.48
C PRO A 203 -15.45 6.81 -17.45
N ASP A 204 -16.71 6.64 -17.07
CA ASP A 204 -17.85 7.04 -17.86
C ASP A 204 -18.14 8.56 -17.78
N ALA A 205 -17.70 9.22 -16.70
CA ALA A 205 -17.88 10.66 -16.46
C ALA A 205 -16.64 11.50 -16.84
N ILE A 206 -15.42 11.00 -16.62
CA ILE A 206 -14.16 11.70 -16.94
C ILE A 206 -14.19 12.37 -18.33
N PRO A 207 -14.67 11.70 -19.43
CA PRO A 207 -14.68 12.31 -20.76
C PRO A 207 -15.68 13.46 -20.94
N THR A 208 -16.40 13.84 -19.91
CA THR A 208 -17.28 15.02 -19.90
C THR A 208 -16.62 16.27 -19.34
N LEU A 209 -15.46 16.13 -18.66
CA LEU A 209 -14.73 17.25 -18.11
C LEU A 209 -14.16 18.12 -19.22
N THR A 210 -14.45 19.42 -19.16
CA THR A 210 -13.89 20.39 -20.10
C THR A 210 -12.59 20.99 -19.56
N TYR A 211 -11.76 21.52 -20.47
CA TYR A 211 -10.52 22.21 -20.07
C TYR A 211 -10.82 23.48 -19.26
N GLU A 212 -11.90 24.16 -19.57
CA GLU A 212 -12.38 25.35 -18.87
C GLU A 212 -12.75 25.04 -17.41
N ASP A 213 -13.53 23.97 -17.17
CA ASP A 213 -13.94 23.55 -15.84
C ASP A 213 -12.72 23.06 -15.01
N PHE A 214 -11.80 22.34 -15.65
CA PHE A 214 -10.53 21.94 -15.07
C PHE A 214 -9.69 23.15 -14.60
N CYS A 215 -9.52 24.17 -15.44
CA CYS A 215 -8.81 25.41 -15.06
C CYS A 215 -9.54 26.19 -13.96
N ALA A 216 -10.87 26.22 -14.01
CA ALA A 216 -11.70 26.88 -13.01
C ALA A 216 -11.59 26.21 -11.64
N PHE A 217 -11.52 24.89 -11.59
CA PHE A 217 -11.34 24.11 -10.35
C PHE A 217 -10.03 24.49 -9.65
N HIS A 218 -8.90 24.50 -10.37
CA HIS A 218 -7.62 24.93 -9.80
C HIS A 218 -7.72 26.38 -9.31
N SER A 219 -8.28 27.31 -10.10
CA SER A 219 -8.38 28.74 -9.75
C SER A 219 -9.22 28.98 -8.49
N ARG A 220 -10.21 28.10 -8.23
CA ARG A 220 -11.07 28.18 -7.06
C ARG A 220 -10.38 27.64 -5.81
N TYR A 221 -9.75 26.46 -5.89
CA TYR A 221 -9.31 25.74 -4.70
C TYR A 221 -7.83 25.90 -4.35
N TYR A 222 -6.95 26.18 -5.33
CA TYR A 222 -5.49 26.27 -5.13
C TYR A 222 -5.05 27.68 -4.80
N HIS A 223 -5.55 28.17 -3.67
CA HIS A 223 -5.23 29.50 -3.17
C HIS A 223 -4.72 29.40 -1.72
N PRO A 224 -3.74 30.23 -1.28
CA PRO A 224 -3.24 30.18 0.10
C PRO A 224 -4.32 30.25 1.18
N SER A 225 -5.40 31.01 1.00
CA SER A 225 -6.52 31.06 1.95
C SER A 225 -7.23 29.72 2.16
N ASN A 226 -7.10 28.80 1.21
CA ASN A 226 -7.65 27.43 1.26
C ASN A 226 -6.59 26.39 1.62
N SER A 227 -5.33 26.82 1.87
CA SER A 227 -4.22 25.90 2.10
C SER A 227 -4.02 25.56 3.57
N TYR A 228 -3.48 24.34 3.79
CA TYR A 228 -3.05 23.77 5.06
C TYR A 228 -1.58 23.37 4.89
N ILE A 229 -0.66 24.22 5.39
CA ILE A 229 0.78 23.99 5.31
C ILE A 229 1.22 23.25 6.58
N TYR A 230 1.90 22.14 6.41
CA TYR A 230 2.41 21.32 7.51
C TYR A 230 3.93 21.19 7.44
N LEU A 231 4.58 21.33 8.59
CA LEU A 231 6.01 21.13 8.79
C LEU A 231 6.26 20.22 9.99
N TYR A 232 7.23 19.31 9.88
CA TYR A 232 7.59 18.36 10.92
C TYR A 232 9.10 18.12 10.93
N GLY A 233 9.66 18.00 12.15
CA GLY A 233 11.03 17.56 12.35
C GLY A 233 11.98 18.66 12.84
N ALA A 234 13.26 18.32 12.86
CA ALA A 234 14.34 19.21 13.31
C ALA A 234 14.69 20.21 12.19
N MET A 235 14.20 21.46 12.29
CA MET A 235 14.48 22.51 11.32
C MET A 235 14.50 23.89 11.95
N ASP A 236 15.10 24.87 11.24
CA ASP A 236 14.96 26.27 11.58
C ASP A 236 13.63 26.82 11.01
N ILE A 237 12.62 26.89 11.88
CA ILE A 237 11.28 27.33 11.48
C ILE A 237 11.26 28.81 11.08
N GLU A 238 12.08 29.67 11.67
CA GLU A 238 12.15 31.10 11.31
C GLU A 238 12.58 31.28 9.84
N GLU A 239 13.58 30.53 9.40
CA GLU A 239 14.02 30.49 8.00
C GLU A 239 12.88 30.06 7.08
N LYS A 240 12.13 29.02 7.46
CA LYS A 240 11.01 28.48 6.65
C LYS A 240 9.85 29.47 6.56
N LEU A 241 9.48 30.14 7.67
CA LEU A 241 8.45 31.18 7.66
C LEU A 241 8.86 32.36 6.76
N ALA A 242 10.10 32.84 6.88
CA ALA A 242 10.63 33.90 6.05
C ALA A 242 10.63 33.53 4.56
N TYR A 243 10.96 32.29 4.24
CA TYR A 243 10.97 31.77 2.88
C TYR A 243 9.55 31.72 2.29
N LEU A 244 8.59 31.12 3.02
CA LEU A 244 7.20 31.01 2.59
C LEU A 244 6.54 32.36 2.35
N ASP A 245 6.75 33.32 3.24
CA ASP A 245 6.24 34.68 3.07
C ASP A 245 6.82 35.33 1.82
N ARG A 246 8.16 35.44 1.73
CA ARG A 246 8.86 36.18 0.69
C ARG A 246 8.63 35.59 -0.70
N GLU A 247 8.73 34.30 -0.87
CA GLU A 247 8.73 33.67 -2.19
C GLU A 247 7.32 33.39 -2.74
N TYR A 248 6.34 33.20 -1.84
CA TYR A 248 5.02 32.75 -2.25
C TYR A 248 3.87 33.59 -1.64
N LEU A 249 3.71 33.58 -0.31
CA LEU A 249 2.46 34.01 0.32
C LEU A 249 2.22 35.50 0.30
N ALA A 250 3.28 36.33 0.31
CA ALA A 250 3.16 37.79 0.23
C ALA A 250 2.58 38.27 -1.12
N ALA A 251 2.56 37.44 -2.16
CA ALA A 251 1.96 37.76 -3.45
C ALA A 251 0.42 37.66 -3.45
N PHE A 252 -0.18 37.01 -2.46
CA PHE A 252 -1.62 36.76 -2.42
C PHE A 252 -2.32 37.59 -1.34
N ASP A 253 -3.49 38.10 -1.67
CA ASP A 253 -4.41 38.67 -0.70
C ASP A 253 -5.41 37.62 -0.23
N ARG A 254 -5.95 37.79 0.97
CA ARG A 254 -6.94 36.84 1.53
C ARG A 254 -8.23 36.83 0.72
N ILE A 255 -8.77 35.65 0.44
CA ILE A 255 -10.07 35.44 -0.21
C ILE A 255 -10.93 34.48 0.63
N GLU A 256 -12.23 34.43 0.32
CA GLU A 256 -13.13 33.37 0.81
C GLU A 256 -13.20 32.26 -0.23
N PRO A 257 -12.64 31.07 0.05
CA PRO A 257 -12.49 30.00 -0.97
C PRO A 257 -13.79 29.25 -1.27
N HIS A 258 -14.82 29.36 -0.43
CA HIS A 258 -16.08 28.61 -0.54
C HIS A 258 -15.86 27.11 -0.77
N SER A 259 -15.05 26.52 0.10
CA SER A 259 -14.66 25.11 0.05
C SER A 259 -15.22 24.29 1.22
N GLU A 260 -16.17 24.84 1.95
CA GLU A 260 -16.80 24.18 3.10
C GLU A 260 -17.46 22.88 2.67
N ILE A 261 -17.24 21.84 3.46
CA ILE A 261 -17.84 20.52 3.25
C ILE A 261 -19.19 20.50 3.98
N ALA A 262 -20.27 20.32 3.23
CA ALA A 262 -21.59 20.21 3.81
C ALA A 262 -21.75 18.90 4.62
N LEU A 263 -22.55 18.94 5.69
CA LEU A 263 -22.95 17.74 6.40
C LEU A 263 -24.07 17.04 5.63
N GLN A 264 -23.93 15.74 5.45
CA GLN A 264 -24.99 14.89 4.95
C GLN A 264 -26.16 14.90 5.95
N GLN A 265 -27.37 15.14 5.46
CA GLN A 265 -28.55 15.13 6.30
C GLN A 265 -28.89 13.70 6.75
N PRO A 266 -29.28 13.51 8.02
CA PRO A 266 -29.62 12.19 8.55
C PRO A 266 -30.74 11.51 7.76
N PHE A 267 -30.59 10.23 7.48
CA PHE A 267 -31.68 9.42 6.92
C PHE A 267 -32.77 9.18 7.97
N ARG A 268 -34.02 8.98 7.50
CA ARG A 268 -35.12 8.56 8.34
C ARG A 268 -35.15 7.06 8.54
N ASP A 269 -34.80 6.32 7.48
CA ASP A 269 -34.83 4.88 7.42
C ASP A 269 -33.58 4.39 6.67
N MET A 270 -33.21 3.13 6.85
CA MET A 270 -32.11 2.48 6.12
C MET A 270 -32.37 2.52 4.61
N THR A 271 -31.38 2.93 3.85
CA THR A 271 -31.38 2.84 2.40
C THR A 271 -30.85 1.50 1.92
N ARG A 272 -31.29 1.05 0.73
CA ARG A 272 -30.76 -0.16 0.07
C ARG A 272 -30.31 0.18 -1.33
N LYS A 273 -29.09 -0.27 -1.67
CA LYS A 273 -28.52 -0.14 -3.00
C LYS A 273 -28.06 -1.51 -3.48
N GLU A 274 -28.45 -1.87 -4.70
CA GLU A 274 -27.96 -3.07 -5.39
C GLU A 274 -27.21 -2.64 -6.63
N ASP A 275 -26.06 -3.28 -6.87
CA ASP A 275 -25.22 -3.01 -8.03
C ASP A 275 -24.45 -4.27 -8.45
N PHE A 276 -23.67 -4.18 -9.52
CA PHE A 276 -22.92 -5.30 -10.08
C PHE A 276 -21.45 -4.98 -10.21
N TYR A 277 -20.62 -6.02 -10.12
CA TYR A 277 -19.21 -5.98 -10.49
C TYR A 277 -18.88 -7.10 -11.47
N SER A 278 -17.81 -6.92 -12.24
CA SER A 278 -17.42 -7.87 -13.29
C SER A 278 -16.65 -9.06 -12.73
N ILE A 279 -17.01 -10.26 -13.18
CA ILE A 279 -16.23 -11.48 -13.01
C ILE A 279 -15.92 -12.11 -14.37
N SER A 280 -14.91 -13.00 -14.42
CA SER A 280 -14.53 -13.70 -15.66
C SER A 280 -15.57 -14.75 -16.08
N GLU A 281 -15.60 -15.08 -17.38
CA GLU A 281 -16.54 -16.10 -17.91
C GLU A 281 -16.40 -17.46 -17.23
N GLY A 282 -15.15 -17.86 -16.90
CA GLY A 282 -14.83 -19.13 -16.22
C GLY A 282 -15.25 -19.21 -14.76
N GLU A 283 -15.57 -18.08 -14.12
CA GLU A 283 -15.97 -18.05 -12.72
C GLU A 283 -17.44 -18.42 -12.51
N LYS A 284 -17.76 -18.95 -11.31
CA LYS A 284 -19.15 -19.15 -10.88
C LYS A 284 -19.69 -17.87 -10.26
N GLU A 285 -20.96 -17.55 -10.50
CA GLU A 285 -21.62 -16.39 -9.86
C GLU A 285 -22.06 -16.68 -8.44
N SER A 286 -22.26 -17.97 -8.09
CA SER A 286 -22.65 -18.36 -6.72
C SER A 286 -21.53 -18.10 -5.70
N GLU A 287 -21.92 -17.72 -4.51
CA GLU A 287 -21.03 -17.41 -3.38
C GLU A 287 -20.02 -16.28 -3.72
N LYS A 288 -20.45 -15.26 -4.49
CA LYS A 288 -19.60 -14.11 -4.87
C LYS A 288 -20.25 -12.75 -4.61
N THR A 289 -21.42 -12.72 -3.99
CA THR A 289 -22.06 -11.46 -3.60
C THR A 289 -21.37 -10.88 -2.38
N PHE A 290 -21.15 -9.56 -2.39
CA PHE A 290 -20.76 -8.79 -1.22
C PHE A 290 -22.00 -8.17 -0.58
N LEU A 291 -22.09 -8.25 0.74
CA LEU A 291 -23.13 -7.58 1.54
C LEU A 291 -22.44 -6.60 2.48
N ALA A 292 -22.79 -5.33 2.41
CA ALA A 292 -22.22 -4.32 3.30
C ALA A 292 -23.32 -3.55 4.04
N LEU A 293 -23.28 -3.56 5.36
CA LEU A 293 -24.15 -2.76 6.21
C LEU A 293 -23.33 -1.62 6.79
N ASN A 294 -23.74 -0.39 6.52
CA ASN A 294 -22.91 0.79 6.70
C ASN A 294 -23.66 1.82 7.57
N TRP A 295 -22.92 2.56 8.41
CA TRP A 295 -23.44 3.62 9.27
C TRP A 295 -22.56 4.86 9.19
N LEU A 296 -23.19 6.02 9.05
CA LEU A 296 -22.52 7.30 9.31
C LEU A 296 -22.52 7.52 10.83
N VAL A 297 -21.31 7.71 11.43
CA VAL A 297 -21.14 7.57 12.88
C VAL A 297 -20.74 8.85 13.61
N GLY A 298 -21.18 9.98 13.14
CA GLY A 298 -20.97 11.27 13.81
C GLY A 298 -20.06 12.22 13.04
N GLU A 299 -19.31 13.06 13.75
CA GLU A 299 -18.40 14.04 13.15
C GLU A 299 -16.96 13.80 13.64
N ALA A 300 -15.99 14.05 12.78
CA ALA A 300 -14.56 13.77 12.99
C ALA A 300 -13.92 14.63 14.10
N ASP A 301 -14.54 15.69 14.57
CA ASP A 301 -14.05 16.51 15.68
C ASP A 301 -14.27 15.88 17.07
N ASN A 302 -14.95 14.74 17.14
CA ASN A 302 -15.18 13.97 18.38
C ASN A 302 -14.21 12.78 18.49
N ALA A 303 -12.94 13.05 18.76
CA ALA A 303 -11.90 12.03 18.85
C ALA A 303 -12.18 10.94 19.92
N GLU A 304 -12.91 11.26 21.00
CA GLU A 304 -13.32 10.29 22.01
C GLU A 304 -14.29 9.25 21.44
N ALA A 305 -15.29 9.69 20.69
CA ALA A 305 -16.23 8.79 20.04
C ALA A 305 -15.55 7.96 18.94
N MET A 306 -14.64 8.55 18.17
CA MET A 306 -13.90 7.84 17.13
C MET A 306 -13.04 6.71 17.72
N LEU A 307 -12.29 6.97 18.80
CA LEU A 307 -11.53 5.93 19.49
C LEU A 307 -12.44 4.84 20.08
N ALA A 308 -13.58 5.21 20.65
CA ALA A 308 -14.53 4.23 21.18
C ALA A 308 -15.09 3.31 20.09
N LEU A 309 -15.36 3.86 18.91
CA LEU A 309 -15.83 3.10 17.75
C LEU A 309 -14.73 2.20 17.15
N GLU A 310 -13.48 2.66 17.09
CA GLU A 310 -12.35 1.83 16.69
C GLU A 310 -12.13 0.64 17.65
N ILE A 311 -12.28 0.88 18.97
CA ILE A 311 -12.24 -0.18 19.98
C ILE A 311 -13.39 -1.18 19.78
N LEU A 312 -14.61 -0.68 19.56
CA LEU A 312 -15.78 -1.52 19.31
C LEU A 312 -15.63 -2.33 18.01
N GLN A 313 -15.16 -1.72 16.94
CA GLN A 313 -14.89 -2.42 15.68
C GLN A 313 -13.91 -3.57 15.91
N HIS A 314 -12.78 -3.30 16.58
CA HIS A 314 -11.78 -4.33 16.88
C HIS A 314 -12.38 -5.45 17.75
N ALA A 315 -13.06 -5.11 18.84
CA ALA A 315 -13.64 -6.08 19.76
C ALA A 315 -14.74 -6.93 19.14
N LEU A 316 -15.61 -6.32 18.32
CA LEU A 316 -16.82 -6.98 17.81
C LEU A 316 -16.61 -7.71 16.48
N LEU A 317 -15.56 -7.37 15.69
CA LEU A 317 -15.41 -7.81 14.30
C LEU A 317 -14.00 -8.26 13.91
N GLN A 318 -12.91 -7.81 14.59
CA GLN A 318 -11.54 -8.08 14.13
C GLN A 318 -10.81 -9.16 14.90
N THR A 319 -11.28 -9.54 16.11
CA THR A 319 -10.66 -10.62 16.89
C THR A 319 -11.28 -11.97 16.54
N GLU A 320 -10.58 -13.07 16.80
CA GLU A 320 -11.14 -14.41 16.63
C GLU A 320 -12.27 -14.72 17.65
N ALA A 321 -12.32 -13.96 18.75
CA ALA A 321 -13.38 -14.03 19.76
C ALA A 321 -14.54 -13.05 19.47
N ALA A 322 -14.51 -12.32 18.37
CA ALA A 322 -15.43 -11.22 18.05
C ALA A 322 -16.87 -11.72 17.91
N PRO A 323 -17.82 -11.24 18.74
CA PRO A 323 -19.15 -11.83 18.81
C PRO A 323 -19.99 -11.60 17.55
N LEU A 324 -19.88 -10.45 16.88
CA LEU A 324 -20.58 -10.18 15.62
C LEU A 324 -20.02 -11.04 14.47
N LYS A 325 -18.69 -11.09 14.34
CA LYS A 325 -18.04 -11.96 13.34
C LYS A 325 -18.50 -13.41 13.54
N LYS A 326 -18.42 -13.91 14.78
CA LYS A 326 -18.82 -15.26 15.11
C LYS A 326 -20.29 -15.55 14.79
N ALA A 327 -21.20 -14.66 15.14
CA ALA A 327 -22.63 -14.87 14.88
C ALA A 327 -22.93 -14.97 13.37
N LEU A 328 -22.31 -14.13 12.56
CA LEU A 328 -22.47 -14.13 11.11
C LEU A 328 -21.83 -15.36 10.44
N MET A 329 -20.64 -15.76 10.93
CA MET A 329 -19.95 -16.96 10.45
C MET A 329 -20.68 -18.26 10.82
N ASP A 330 -21.15 -18.39 12.07
CA ASP A 330 -21.93 -19.55 12.53
C ASP A 330 -23.24 -19.73 11.73
N ALA A 331 -23.86 -18.59 11.31
CA ALA A 331 -25.05 -18.61 10.46
C ALA A 331 -24.73 -18.84 8.98
N LYS A 332 -23.44 -18.93 8.62
CA LYS A 332 -22.97 -19.08 7.23
C LYS A 332 -23.54 -18.02 6.29
N ILE A 333 -23.56 -16.74 6.72
CA ILE A 333 -24.02 -15.63 5.88
C ILE A 333 -23.13 -15.45 4.68
N GLY A 334 -21.83 -15.62 4.83
CA GLY A 334 -20.80 -15.68 3.80
C GLY A 334 -19.59 -16.47 4.26
N LYS A 335 -18.49 -16.39 3.53
CA LYS A 335 -17.24 -17.11 3.86
C LYS A 335 -16.30 -16.30 4.74
N ASP A 336 -16.37 -14.96 4.69
CA ASP A 336 -15.62 -14.08 5.59
C ASP A 336 -16.46 -12.86 5.99
N VAL A 337 -16.12 -12.31 7.16
CA VAL A 337 -16.73 -11.11 7.74
C VAL A 337 -15.61 -10.17 8.15
N SER A 338 -15.61 -9.00 7.56
CA SER A 338 -14.67 -7.92 7.85
C SER A 338 -15.39 -6.64 8.26
N ALA A 339 -14.64 -5.65 8.69
CA ALA A 339 -15.16 -4.33 9.00
C ALA A 339 -14.20 -3.25 8.53
N SER A 340 -14.73 -2.14 8.04
CA SER A 340 -13.97 -0.93 7.79
C SER A 340 -14.47 0.22 8.65
N PHE A 341 -13.56 1.13 8.98
CA PHE A 341 -13.86 2.37 9.68
C PHE A 341 -13.08 3.49 9.00
N GLU A 342 -13.80 4.34 8.26
CA GLU A 342 -13.22 5.48 7.57
C GLU A 342 -13.41 6.73 8.43
N ASP A 343 -12.31 7.15 9.09
CA ASP A 343 -12.28 8.28 10.02
C ASP A 343 -11.72 9.58 9.39
N ALA A 344 -11.26 9.52 8.14
CA ALA A 344 -10.63 10.65 7.45
C ALA A 344 -11.62 11.53 6.67
N LEU A 345 -12.91 11.45 6.99
CA LEU A 345 -13.99 12.26 6.44
C LEU A 345 -14.59 13.17 7.50
N ARG A 346 -15.26 14.26 7.09
CA ARG A 346 -15.97 15.15 8.03
C ARG A 346 -17.00 14.41 8.88
N GLN A 347 -17.72 13.48 8.28
CA GLN A 347 -18.61 12.55 8.95
C GLN A 347 -18.12 11.14 8.69
N PRO A 348 -17.38 10.53 9.61
CA PRO A 348 -16.88 9.17 9.50
C PRO A 348 -17.98 8.12 9.32
N TYR A 349 -17.62 7.00 8.68
CA TYR A 349 -18.54 5.86 8.59
C TYR A 349 -17.88 4.55 9.03
N MET A 350 -18.72 3.61 9.46
CA MET A 350 -18.34 2.25 9.80
C MET A 350 -19.13 1.27 8.94
N SER A 351 -18.48 0.21 8.47
CA SER A 351 -19.08 -0.83 7.66
C SER A 351 -18.81 -2.22 8.24
N ILE A 352 -19.82 -3.10 8.16
CA ILE A 352 -19.68 -4.55 8.33
C ILE A 352 -19.84 -5.16 6.95
N ILE A 353 -18.82 -5.88 6.48
CA ILE A 353 -18.75 -6.43 5.13
C ILE A 353 -18.74 -7.95 5.22
N VAL A 354 -19.63 -8.61 4.50
CA VAL A 354 -19.64 -10.06 4.32
C VAL A 354 -19.28 -10.36 2.87
N THR A 355 -18.25 -11.18 2.67
CA THR A 355 -17.80 -11.59 1.35
C THR A 355 -18.19 -13.03 1.04
N SER A 356 -18.18 -13.39 -0.23
CA SER A 356 -18.52 -14.74 -0.71
C SER A 356 -19.90 -15.21 -0.18
N SER A 357 -20.91 -14.34 -0.33
CA SER A 357 -22.30 -14.53 0.09
C SER A 357 -23.24 -14.68 -1.11
N GLU A 358 -24.55 -14.66 -0.83
CA GLU A 358 -25.64 -14.64 -1.80
C GLU A 358 -26.55 -13.44 -1.52
N ALA A 359 -27.13 -12.85 -2.58
CA ALA A 359 -27.99 -11.67 -2.44
C ALA A 359 -29.22 -11.91 -1.55
N GLU A 360 -29.74 -13.15 -1.54
CA GLU A 360 -30.89 -13.59 -0.75
C GLU A 360 -30.60 -13.60 0.76
N ARG A 361 -29.32 -13.63 1.14
CA ARG A 361 -28.91 -13.60 2.56
C ARG A 361 -28.93 -12.19 3.16
N ALA A 362 -29.13 -11.16 2.36
CA ALA A 362 -29.06 -9.76 2.78
C ALA A 362 -29.99 -9.40 3.96
N GLU A 363 -31.23 -9.87 3.93
CA GLU A 363 -32.21 -9.61 5.03
C GLU A 363 -31.82 -10.34 6.31
N GLU A 364 -31.32 -11.56 6.20
CA GLU A 364 -30.85 -12.34 7.34
C GLU A 364 -29.60 -11.72 7.95
N PHE A 365 -28.68 -11.23 7.11
CA PHE A 365 -27.50 -10.47 7.54
C PHE A 365 -27.90 -9.28 8.42
N CYS A 366 -28.80 -8.41 7.94
CA CYS A 366 -29.27 -7.26 8.70
C CYS A 366 -29.92 -7.69 10.02
N ARG A 367 -30.85 -8.65 9.98
CA ARG A 367 -31.56 -9.14 11.16
C ARG A 367 -30.61 -9.68 12.21
N LEU A 368 -29.69 -10.55 11.81
CA LEU A 368 -28.73 -11.19 12.72
C LEU A 368 -27.77 -10.17 13.34
N THR A 369 -27.30 -9.20 12.56
CA THR A 369 -26.48 -8.09 13.05
C THR A 369 -27.22 -7.29 14.11
N GLU A 370 -28.47 -6.90 13.85
CA GLU A 370 -29.29 -6.14 14.80
C GLU A 370 -29.62 -6.95 16.08
N GLU A 371 -29.92 -8.23 15.95
CA GLU A 371 -30.21 -9.12 17.10
C GLU A 371 -28.98 -9.29 17.98
N THR A 372 -27.80 -9.48 17.36
CA THR A 372 -26.53 -9.63 18.09
C THR A 372 -26.16 -8.34 18.80
N MET A 373 -26.24 -7.19 18.13
CA MET A 373 -25.97 -5.88 18.77
C MET A 373 -26.95 -5.63 19.95
N ARG A 374 -28.21 -5.94 19.78
CA ARG A 374 -29.23 -5.82 20.86
C ARG A 374 -28.86 -6.71 22.05
N GLY A 375 -28.47 -7.97 21.80
CA GLY A 375 -28.01 -8.89 22.85
C GLY A 375 -26.81 -8.37 23.61
N LEU A 376 -25.82 -7.79 22.92
CA LEU A 376 -24.63 -7.16 23.51
C LEU A 376 -24.99 -5.92 24.34
N ILE A 377 -25.92 -5.11 23.88
CA ILE A 377 -26.42 -3.94 24.61
C ILE A 377 -27.20 -4.37 25.87
N GLU A 378 -28.03 -5.39 25.82
CA GLU A 378 -28.83 -5.86 26.96
C GLU A 378 -27.99 -6.59 28.01
N ASN A 379 -27.12 -7.50 27.57
CA ASN A 379 -26.36 -8.40 28.45
C ASN A 379 -24.97 -7.90 28.83
N GLY A 380 -24.46 -6.87 28.14
CA GLY A 380 -23.11 -6.34 28.28
C GLY A 380 -22.13 -6.99 27.32
N ILE A 381 -21.08 -6.23 26.96
CA ILE A 381 -19.94 -6.69 26.17
C ILE A 381 -18.89 -7.26 27.12
N ASP A 382 -18.22 -8.35 26.74
CA ASP A 382 -17.13 -8.91 27.53
C ASP A 382 -16.02 -7.87 27.77
N LYS A 383 -15.79 -7.55 29.05
CA LYS A 383 -14.82 -6.53 29.45
C LYS A 383 -13.38 -6.94 29.16
N THR A 384 -13.08 -8.25 29.17
CA THR A 384 -11.74 -8.75 28.83
C THR A 384 -11.45 -8.51 27.37
N LEU A 385 -12.44 -8.72 26.50
CA LEU A 385 -12.35 -8.45 25.06
C LEU A 385 -12.15 -6.94 24.78
N LEU A 386 -12.90 -6.07 25.46
CA LEU A 386 -12.73 -4.62 25.34
C LEU A 386 -11.35 -4.16 25.88
N GLU A 387 -10.89 -4.70 27.00
CA GLU A 387 -9.56 -4.39 27.56
C GLU A 387 -8.45 -4.82 26.62
N ALA A 388 -8.55 -6.01 26.02
CA ALA A 388 -7.61 -6.51 25.03
C ALA A 388 -7.56 -5.58 23.80
N SER A 389 -8.73 -5.11 23.32
CA SER A 389 -8.83 -4.17 22.22
C SER A 389 -8.21 -2.81 22.54
N ILE A 390 -8.46 -2.26 23.73
CA ILE A 390 -7.82 -1.03 24.22
C ILE A 390 -6.30 -1.19 24.25
N ASN A 391 -5.79 -2.28 24.82
CA ASN A 391 -4.34 -2.52 24.91
C ASN A 391 -3.69 -2.65 23.53
N ARG A 392 -4.36 -3.30 22.59
CA ARG A 392 -3.87 -3.44 21.21
C ARG A 392 -3.74 -2.08 20.51
N LEU A 393 -4.75 -1.24 20.59
CA LEU A 393 -4.73 0.09 19.98
C LEU A 393 -3.76 1.04 20.66
N GLU A 394 -3.68 0.99 22.00
CA GLU A 394 -2.71 1.77 22.76
C GLU A 394 -1.27 1.34 22.44
N PHE A 395 -1.01 0.03 22.30
CA PHE A 395 0.30 -0.46 21.87
C PHE A 395 0.69 0.12 20.51
N LYS A 396 -0.23 0.06 19.52
CA LYS A 396 -0.02 0.62 18.17
C LYS A 396 0.27 2.13 18.22
N ALA A 397 -0.48 2.88 19.02
CA ALA A 397 -0.27 4.32 19.17
C ALA A 397 1.10 4.66 19.80
N ARG A 398 1.55 3.90 20.81
CA ARG A 398 2.84 4.11 21.50
C ARG A 398 4.03 3.63 20.68
N GLU A 399 3.90 2.52 19.98
CA GLU A 399 4.94 1.98 19.09
C GLU A 399 5.25 2.98 17.96
N ALA A 400 4.21 3.54 17.35
CA ALA A 400 4.29 4.49 16.24
C ALA A 400 5.28 4.04 15.15
N ASP A 401 5.30 2.74 14.85
CA ASP A 401 6.06 2.15 13.75
C ASP A 401 5.16 2.09 12.52
N PHE A 402 5.47 2.90 11.52
CA PHE A 402 4.73 3.02 10.28
C PHE A 402 5.46 2.40 9.07
N GLY A 403 6.43 1.53 9.34
CA GLY A 403 7.23 0.86 8.32
C GLY A 403 8.08 1.84 7.52
N THR A 404 7.84 1.90 6.22
CA THR A 404 8.58 2.76 5.28
C THR A 404 8.02 4.18 5.19
N PHE A 405 6.84 4.45 5.74
CA PHE A 405 6.27 5.80 5.72
C PHE A 405 6.95 6.71 6.74
N PRO A 406 7.34 7.93 6.36
CA PRO A 406 7.84 8.92 7.32
C PRO A 406 6.83 9.17 8.44
N LYS A 407 7.28 9.14 9.68
CA LYS A 407 6.41 9.35 10.86
C LYS A 407 5.65 10.67 10.78
N GLY A 408 6.33 11.74 10.37
CA GLY A 408 5.71 13.05 10.20
C GLY A 408 4.60 13.08 9.16
N LEU A 409 4.68 12.27 8.10
CA LEU A 409 3.61 12.14 7.11
C LEU A 409 2.34 11.49 7.72
N VAL A 410 2.51 10.41 8.47
CA VAL A 410 1.37 9.74 9.12
C VAL A 410 0.69 10.67 10.12
N TYR A 411 1.48 11.45 10.88
CA TYR A 411 0.91 12.49 11.75
C TYR A 411 0.18 13.58 10.96
N ASN A 412 0.71 14.01 9.80
CA ASN A 412 0.01 14.96 8.94
C ASN A 412 -1.37 14.45 8.51
N ILE A 413 -1.45 13.21 8.03
CA ILE A 413 -2.74 12.59 7.63
C ILE A 413 -3.71 12.59 8.82
N LYS A 414 -3.28 12.19 10.00
CA LYS A 414 -4.10 12.21 11.22
C LYS A 414 -4.55 13.63 11.63
N ILE A 415 -3.68 14.61 11.50
CA ILE A 415 -3.97 16.03 11.77
C ILE A 415 -5.08 16.53 10.85
N MET A 416 -5.07 16.13 9.59
CA MET A 416 -6.09 16.53 8.63
C MET A 416 -7.50 16.03 8.99
N ASN A 417 -7.63 14.95 9.77
CA ASN A 417 -8.93 14.44 10.25
C ASN A 417 -9.70 15.42 11.18
N SER A 418 -9.02 16.43 11.70
CA SER A 418 -9.64 17.51 12.48
C SER A 418 -9.42 18.87 11.84
N TRP A 419 -8.19 19.16 11.41
CA TRP A 419 -7.78 20.48 10.93
C TRP A 419 -8.50 20.89 9.65
N LEU A 420 -8.76 19.95 8.74
CA LEU A 420 -9.51 20.22 7.50
C LEU A 420 -10.93 20.75 7.79
N TYR A 421 -11.49 20.41 8.94
CA TYR A 421 -12.85 20.79 9.36
C TYR A 421 -12.85 21.90 10.40
N ASP A 422 -11.76 22.69 10.45
CA ASP A 422 -11.58 23.86 11.31
C ASP A 422 -11.52 23.56 12.83
N ALA A 423 -11.29 22.30 13.22
CA ALA A 423 -11.01 21.87 14.60
C ALA A 423 -9.51 21.96 14.95
N ASP A 424 -9.15 21.68 16.22
CA ASP A 424 -7.75 21.70 16.68
C ASP A 424 -6.90 20.70 15.88
N PRO A 425 -5.84 21.12 15.19
CA PRO A 425 -4.98 20.21 14.44
C PRO A 425 -4.28 19.15 15.31
N ALA A 426 -4.05 19.41 16.59
CA ALA A 426 -3.42 18.45 17.49
C ALA A 426 -4.41 17.44 18.12
N LEU A 427 -5.70 17.52 17.84
CA LEU A 427 -6.75 16.74 18.50
C LEU A 427 -6.46 15.24 18.54
N TYR A 428 -6.05 14.65 17.44
CA TYR A 428 -5.76 13.22 17.31
C TYR A 428 -4.34 12.81 17.73
N LEU A 429 -3.51 13.77 18.18
CA LEU A 429 -2.19 13.48 18.72
C LEU A 429 -2.21 13.25 20.23
N TYR A 430 -3.26 13.70 20.94
CA TYR A 430 -3.46 13.51 22.38
C TYR A 430 -4.22 12.20 22.64
N TYR A 431 -3.51 11.10 22.76
CA TYR A 431 -4.15 9.79 22.97
C TYR A 431 -4.15 9.31 24.42
N GLU A 432 -3.28 9.81 25.31
CA GLU A 432 -3.18 9.32 26.69
C GLU A 432 -4.48 9.50 27.48
N GLU A 433 -5.04 10.71 27.46
CA GLU A 433 -6.30 11.01 28.15
C GLU A 433 -7.48 10.21 27.55
N LEU A 434 -7.46 10.00 26.22
CA LEU A 434 -8.50 9.22 25.55
C LEU A 434 -8.45 7.75 25.98
N PHE A 435 -7.27 7.13 26.01
CA PHE A 435 -7.14 5.75 26.49
C PHE A 435 -7.48 5.62 27.97
N GLN A 436 -7.15 6.62 28.82
CA GLN A 436 -7.58 6.62 30.21
C GLN A 436 -9.12 6.64 30.32
N LYS A 437 -9.81 7.47 29.56
CA LYS A 437 -11.27 7.51 29.51
C LYS A 437 -11.86 6.17 29.05
N MET A 438 -11.28 5.54 28.02
CA MET A 438 -11.71 4.20 27.56
C MET A 438 -11.58 3.17 28.69
N ARG A 439 -10.48 3.18 29.45
CA ARG A 439 -10.30 2.29 30.62
C ARG A 439 -11.29 2.58 31.75
N GLU A 440 -11.63 3.83 31.97
CA GLU A 440 -12.68 4.21 32.93
C GLU A 440 -14.05 3.74 32.47
N GLY A 441 -14.32 3.83 31.17
CA GLY A 441 -15.54 3.34 30.53
C GLY A 441 -15.80 1.84 30.73
N LEU A 442 -14.73 1.03 30.89
CA LEU A 442 -14.87 -0.41 31.23
C LEU A 442 -15.57 -0.65 32.59
N LYS A 443 -15.57 0.31 33.52
CA LYS A 443 -16.23 0.17 34.84
C LYS A 443 -17.74 0.33 34.76
N GLY A 444 -18.25 0.90 33.67
CA GLY A 444 -19.65 1.18 33.42
C GLY A 444 -20.20 0.46 32.19
N ARG A 445 -21.09 1.13 31.49
CA ARG A 445 -21.75 0.71 30.25
C ARG A 445 -21.41 1.62 29.05
N TYR A 446 -20.29 2.27 29.10
CA TYR A 446 -19.87 3.27 28.10
C TYR A 446 -19.87 2.70 26.68
N PHE A 447 -19.34 1.49 26.49
CA PHE A 447 -19.23 0.87 25.18
C PHE A 447 -20.57 0.35 24.67
N GLU A 448 -21.43 -0.17 25.56
CA GLU A 448 -22.81 -0.54 25.21
C GLU A 448 -23.64 0.68 24.80
N GLU A 449 -23.47 1.80 25.51
CA GLU A 449 -24.14 3.08 25.18
C GLU A 449 -23.63 3.65 23.85
N ALA A 450 -22.34 3.54 23.57
CA ALA A 450 -21.75 3.91 22.29
C ALA A 450 -22.28 3.02 21.15
N LEU A 451 -22.30 1.70 21.32
CA LEU A 451 -22.86 0.74 20.37
C LEU A 451 -24.35 1.05 20.09
N GLU A 452 -25.12 1.34 21.12
CA GLU A 452 -26.52 1.70 20.99
C GLU A 452 -26.73 3.00 20.22
N LYS A 453 -25.94 4.04 20.57
CA LYS A 453 -26.08 5.38 19.99
C LYS A 453 -25.64 5.43 18.53
N TYR A 454 -24.46 4.90 18.24
CA TYR A 454 -23.82 5.11 16.93
C TYR A 454 -24.19 4.05 15.89
N LEU A 455 -24.60 2.85 16.31
CA LEU A 455 -24.96 1.76 15.40
C LEU A 455 -26.42 1.32 15.56
N ALA A 456 -26.82 0.74 16.72
CA ALA A 456 -28.10 0.06 16.85
C ALA A 456 -29.31 0.98 16.71
N LYS A 457 -29.26 2.21 17.21
CA LYS A 457 -30.34 3.23 17.10
C LYS A 457 -30.10 4.25 16.00
N ASN A 458 -29.03 4.11 15.23
CA ASN A 458 -28.67 5.04 14.17
C ASN A 458 -29.50 4.74 12.92
N ALA A 459 -30.36 5.68 12.51
CA ALA A 459 -31.15 5.55 11.29
C ALA A 459 -30.36 5.87 10.01
N HIS A 460 -29.23 6.60 10.13
CA HIS A 460 -28.39 6.93 8.98
C HIS A 460 -27.50 5.73 8.63
N ARG A 461 -28.07 4.78 7.93
CA ARG A 461 -27.42 3.54 7.53
C ARG A 461 -27.87 3.11 6.16
N SER A 462 -27.03 2.32 5.50
CA SER A 462 -27.32 1.75 4.17
C SER A 462 -26.95 0.27 4.12
N LEU A 463 -27.69 -0.48 3.31
CA LEU A 463 -27.35 -1.83 2.90
C LEU A 463 -26.93 -1.79 1.43
N VAL A 464 -25.69 -2.17 1.15
CA VAL A 464 -25.17 -2.35 -0.22
C VAL A 464 -25.11 -3.84 -0.52
N VAL A 465 -25.67 -4.25 -1.64
CA VAL A 465 -25.64 -5.62 -2.17
C VAL A 465 -24.94 -5.56 -3.53
N LEU A 466 -23.69 -5.99 -3.58
CA LEU A 466 -22.87 -5.96 -4.80
C LEU A 466 -22.80 -7.37 -5.38
N LYS A 467 -23.42 -7.56 -6.56
CA LYS A 467 -23.59 -8.87 -7.21
C LYS A 467 -22.58 -9.10 -8.32
N PRO A 468 -22.08 -10.33 -8.50
CA PRO A 468 -21.23 -10.65 -9.65
C PRO A 468 -21.99 -10.60 -10.97
N SER A 469 -21.30 -10.28 -12.06
CA SER A 469 -21.83 -10.36 -13.43
C SER A 469 -20.74 -10.76 -14.41
N LYS A 470 -21.00 -11.79 -15.23
CA LYS A 470 -20.10 -12.24 -16.30
C LYS A 470 -20.14 -11.36 -17.53
N THR A 471 -21.23 -10.62 -17.73
CA THR A 471 -21.47 -9.84 -18.96
C THR A 471 -21.19 -8.36 -18.81
N LEU A 472 -21.07 -7.85 -17.58
CA LEU A 472 -20.96 -6.41 -17.31
C LEU A 472 -19.76 -5.76 -18.02
N SER A 473 -18.60 -6.40 -18.04
CA SER A 473 -17.41 -5.86 -18.71
C SER A 473 -17.62 -5.75 -20.22
N SER A 474 -18.05 -6.84 -20.86
CA SER A 474 -18.30 -6.86 -22.31
C SER A 474 -19.46 -5.94 -22.73
N GLU A 475 -20.51 -5.85 -21.93
CA GLU A 475 -21.62 -4.91 -22.15
C GLU A 475 -21.15 -3.45 -22.10
N ARG A 476 -20.33 -3.09 -21.12
CA ARG A 476 -19.75 -1.74 -21.00
C ARG A 476 -18.80 -1.42 -22.14
N GLU A 477 -17.92 -2.37 -22.52
CA GLU A 477 -17.02 -2.18 -23.66
C GLU A 477 -17.76 -2.05 -24.98
N ALA A 478 -18.77 -2.86 -25.22
CA ALA A 478 -19.61 -2.77 -26.40
C ALA A 478 -20.37 -1.43 -26.44
N ALA A 479 -20.94 -1.00 -25.34
CA ALA A 479 -21.66 0.27 -25.23
C ALA A 479 -20.71 1.47 -25.48
N LEU A 480 -19.50 1.43 -24.94
CA LEU A 480 -18.48 2.46 -25.16
C LEU A 480 -18.06 2.48 -26.63
N ALA A 481 -17.77 1.33 -27.24
CA ALA A 481 -17.40 1.24 -28.63
C ALA A 481 -18.52 1.79 -29.57
N GLU A 482 -19.79 1.45 -29.31
CA GLU A 482 -20.94 2.00 -30.03
C GLU A 482 -21.07 3.51 -29.85
N ALA A 483 -20.90 4.02 -28.64
CA ALA A 483 -20.95 5.46 -28.35
C ALA A 483 -19.85 6.23 -29.10
N LEU A 484 -18.62 5.72 -29.09
CA LEU A 484 -17.48 6.31 -29.79
C LEU A 484 -17.63 6.24 -31.32
N GLU A 485 -18.16 5.15 -31.87
CA GLU A 485 -18.45 5.03 -33.31
C GLU A 485 -19.53 6.04 -33.71
N LYS A 486 -20.63 6.17 -32.96
CA LYS A 486 -21.65 7.21 -33.17
C LYS A 486 -21.05 8.61 -33.09
N LYS A 487 -20.17 8.86 -32.13
CA LYS A 487 -19.47 10.15 -32.00
C LYS A 487 -18.62 10.41 -33.24
N LYS A 488 -17.82 9.44 -33.67
CA LYS A 488 -16.98 9.54 -34.85
C LYS A 488 -17.79 9.86 -36.11
N GLN A 489 -18.91 9.17 -36.29
CA GLN A 489 -19.82 9.41 -37.43
C GLN A 489 -20.49 10.79 -37.42
N ALA A 490 -20.66 11.38 -36.23
CA ALA A 490 -21.20 12.72 -36.06
C ALA A 490 -20.18 13.85 -36.29
N LEU A 491 -18.87 13.53 -36.25
CA LEU A 491 -17.81 14.48 -36.49
C LEU A 491 -17.66 14.78 -37.97
N THR A 492 -17.40 16.03 -38.31
CA THR A 492 -17.00 16.45 -39.66
C THR A 492 -15.56 15.98 -39.96
N HIS A 493 -15.21 15.91 -41.21
CA HIS A 493 -13.85 15.60 -41.64
C HIS A 493 -12.81 16.57 -41.03
N GLU A 494 -13.12 17.85 -40.98
CA GLU A 494 -12.28 18.86 -40.36
C GLU A 494 -12.11 18.67 -38.87
N GLU A 495 -13.11 18.16 -38.14
CA GLU A 495 -13.01 17.84 -36.69
C GLU A 495 -12.15 16.61 -36.46
N ILE A 496 -12.27 15.57 -37.30
CA ILE A 496 -11.39 14.40 -37.22
C ILE A 496 -9.94 14.80 -37.53
N GLU A 497 -9.68 15.60 -38.55
CA GLU A 497 -8.33 16.10 -38.83
C GLU A 497 -7.77 16.93 -37.70
N ARG A 498 -8.59 17.72 -36.99
CA ARG A 498 -8.18 18.45 -35.81
C ARG A 498 -7.79 17.54 -34.65
N ILE A 499 -8.52 16.44 -34.42
CA ILE A 499 -8.18 15.45 -33.41
C ILE A 499 -6.84 14.79 -33.76
N ILE A 500 -6.66 14.36 -34.99
CA ILE A 500 -5.40 13.77 -35.47
C ILE A 500 -4.21 14.73 -35.29
N GLU A 501 -4.38 15.99 -35.67
CA GLU A 501 -3.33 17.00 -35.50
C GLU A 501 -3.03 17.30 -34.03
N MET A 502 -4.06 17.30 -33.17
CA MET A 502 -3.91 17.43 -31.71
C MET A 502 -3.12 16.26 -31.14
N ASN A 503 -3.46 15.01 -31.51
CA ASN A 503 -2.74 13.82 -31.06
C ASN A 503 -1.29 13.83 -31.52
N LYS A 504 -1.04 14.27 -32.78
CA LYS A 504 0.32 14.44 -33.27
C LYS A 504 1.11 15.47 -32.46
N ARG A 505 0.53 16.62 -32.16
CA ARG A 505 1.17 17.65 -31.31
C ARG A 505 1.44 17.15 -29.90
N LEU A 506 0.49 16.39 -29.31
CA LEU A 506 0.67 15.78 -28.00
C LEU A 506 1.86 14.80 -28.03
N LYS A 507 1.93 13.95 -29.04
CA LYS A 507 3.02 12.99 -29.24
C LYS A 507 4.37 13.70 -29.47
N GLU A 508 4.39 14.74 -30.33
CA GLU A 508 5.60 15.56 -30.55
C GLU A 508 6.07 16.24 -29.24
N ARG A 509 5.14 16.73 -28.41
CA ARG A 509 5.47 17.26 -27.09
C ARG A 509 6.06 16.18 -26.18
N GLN A 510 5.46 15.00 -26.12
CA GLN A 510 5.94 13.88 -25.31
C GLN A 510 7.32 13.39 -25.73
N GLU A 511 7.61 13.37 -27.03
CA GLU A 511 8.88 12.89 -27.62
C GLU A 511 9.99 13.94 -27.63
N SER A 512 9.65 15.24 -27.55
CA SER A 512 10.65 16.30 -27.55
C SER A 512 11.53 16.24 -26.31
N SER A 513 12.82 16.48 -26.44
CA SER A 513 13.74 16.59 -25.31
C SER A 513 13.54 17.91 -24.59
N GLU A 514 13.77 17.92 -23.27
CA GLU A 514 13.84 19.18 -22.51
C GLU A 514 15.01 20.05 -22.96
N THR A 515 14.83 21.36 -22.88
CA THR A 515 15.94 22.29 -23.18
C THR A 515 16.95 22.31 -22.04
N ALA A 516 18.22 22.56 -22.37
CA ALA A 516 19.28 22.65 -21.36
C ALA A 516 19.00 23.77 -20.33
N GLU A 517 18.37 24.87 -20.78
CA GLU A 517 17.94 25.98 -19.93
C GLU A 517 16.85 25.54 -18.95
N ALA A 518 15.84 24.81 -19.39
CA ALA A 518 14.79 24.29 -18.52
C ALA A 518 15.33 23.30 -17.50
N LEU A 519 16.14 22.33 -17.94
CA LEU A 519 16.79 21.38 -17.04
C LEU A 519 17.69 22.08 -16.00
N ALA A 520 18.30 23.21 -16.34
CA ALA A 520 19.14 23.97 -15.44
C ALA A 520 18.36 24.64 -14.29
N THR A 521 17.03 24.80 -14.41
CA THR A 521 16.19 25.39 -13.35
C THR A 521 16.03 24.47 -12.15
N ILE A 522 16.05 23.13 -12.35
CA ILE A 522 15.91 22.15 -11.27
C ILE A 522 17.12 22.24 -10.35
N PRO A 523 16.92 22.49 -9.04
CA PRO A 523 17.99 22.51 -8.07
C PRO A 523 18.58 21.12 -7.89
N LEU A 524 19.90 21.01 -7.84
CA LEU A 524 20.59 19.73 -7.72
C LEU A 524 21.41 19.62 -6.43
N LEU A 525 21.48 18.39 -5.95
CA LEU A 525 22.50 17.93 -5.03
C LEU A 525 23.79 17.58 -5.80
N GLU A 526 24.88 17.52 -5.07
CA GLU A 526 26.17 17.04 -5.57
C GLU A 526 26.52 15.69 -4.93
N LEU A 527 27.40 14.90 -5.56
CA LEU A 527 27.90 13.65 -4.98
C LEU A 527 28.60 13.86 -3.61
N SER A 528 29.09 15.08 -3.35
CA SER A 528 29.63 15.48 -2.05
C SER A 528 28.58 15.61 -0.94
N ASP A 529 27.29 15.77 -1.29
CA ASP A 529 26.17 15.82 -0.34
C ASP A 529 25.76 14.40 0.15
N ILE A 530 26.37 13.35 -0.44
CA ILE A 530 26.06 11.94 -0.15
C ILE A 530 27.11 11.35 0.79
N ARG A 531 26.63 10.65 1.83
CA ARG A 531 27.52 9.85 2.69
C ARG A 531 28.11 8.67 1.89
N ARG A 532 29.43 8.50 1.96
CA ARG A 532 30.12 7.42 1.23
C ARG A 532 29.97 6.05 1.86
N GLU A 533 29.91 5.98 3.18
CA GLU A 533 29.78 4.74 3.94
C GLU A 533 28.34 4.28 4.01
N VAL A 534 28.12 2.97 3.94
CA VAL A 534 26.80 2.36 4.21
C VAL A 534 26.42 2.54 5.68
N GLU A 535 25.13 2.61 5.96
CA GLU A 535 24.65 2.59 7.34
C GLU A 535 24.97 1.24 7.99
N LYS A 536 25.60 1.29 9.18
CA LYS A 536 25.88 0.08 9.94
C LYS A 536 24.61 -0.48 10.54
N LEU A 537 24.38 -1.76 10.33
CA LEU A 537 23.30 -2.51 10.95
C LEU A 537 23.89 -3.32 12.11
N PRO A 538 23.62 -2.94 13.37
CA PRO A 538 24.22 -3.64 14.52
C PRO A 538 23.68 -5.06 14.59
N LEU A 539 24.59 -6.04 14.68
CA LEU A 539 24.26 -7.44 14.87
C LEU A 539 25.36 -8.14 15.68
N THR A 540 24.98 -8.79 16.75
CA THR A 540 25.85 -9.62 17.58
C THR A 540 25.32 -11.04 17.63
N GLU A 541 26.15 -12.01 17.24
CA GLU A 541 25.83 -13.43 17.41
C GLU A 541 26.01 -13.82 18.88
N ARG A 542 24.99 -14.46 19.43
CA ARG A 542 24.96 -15.00 20.79
C ARG A 542 24.38 -16.42 20.75
N GLU A 543 24.37 -17.07 21.89
CA GLU A 543 23.79 -18.42 22.05
C GLU A 543 22.94 -18.49 23.32
N ILE A 544 21.77 -19.09 23.21
CA ILE A 544 20.90 -19.38 24.35
C ILE A 544 20.44 -20.85 24.24
N GLU A 545 20.74 -21.67 25.24
CA GLU A 545 20.35 -23.08 25.27
C GLU A 545 20.75 -23.90 24.03
N GLY A 546 21.84 -23.52 23.34
CA GLY A 546 22.30 -24.12 22.09
C GLY A 546 21.61 -23.60 20.82
N CYS A 547 20.67 -22.67 20.92
CA CYS A 547 20.10 -21.94 19.79
C CYS A 547 20.92 -20.70 19.47
N LYS A 548 21.14 -20.43 18.18
CA LYS A 548 21.77 -19.20 17.70
C LYS A 548 20.84 -18.02 17.97
N VAL A 549 21.40 -16.92 18.47
CA VAL A 549 20.69 -15.66 18.68
C VAL A 549 21.37 -14.54 17.93
N LEU A 550 20.61 -13.83 17.12
CA LEU A 550 21.01 -12.66 16.34
C LEU A 550 20.46 -11.41 17.02
N HIS A 551 21.29 -10.77 17.85
CA HIS A 551 20.89 -9.59 18.63
C HIS A 551 21.28 -8.31 17.93
N SER A 552 20.31 -7.45 17.66
CA SER A 552 20.49 -6.07 17.18
C SER A 552 20.30 -5.11 18.34
N ASP A 553 21.41 -4.52 18.85
CA ASP A 553 21.40 -3.53 19.91
C ASP A 553 20.92 -2.18 19.36
N ILE A 554 19.63 -1.94 19.47
CA ILE A 554 18.96 -0.73 18.99
C ILE A 554 17.98 -0.24 20.06
N PHE A 555 17.91 1.07 20.25
CA PHE A 555 16.90 1.66 21.16
C PHE A 555 15.49 1.47 20.58
N THR A 556 14.61 0.81 21.34
CA THR A 556 13.25 0.42 20.93
C THR A 556 12.18 0.90 21.92
N ASN A 557 12.50 1.84 22.78
CA ASN A 557 11.59 2.33 23.82
C ASN A 557 10.92 1.20 24.63
N LYS A 558 11.71 0.21 25.06
CA LYS A 558 11.26 -0.98 25.84
C LYS A 558 10.28 -1.91 25.11
N ILE A 559 10.25 -1.86 23.81
CA ILE A 559 9.57 -2.87 22.98
C ILE A 559 10.63 -3.89 22.53
N ALA A 560 10.33 -5.16 22.65
CA ALA A 560 11.14 -6.23 22.08
C ALA A 560 10.52 -6.70 20.78
N TYR A 561 11.29 -6.69 19.68
CA TYR A 561 10.93 -7.31 18.41
C TYR A 561 11.65 -8.64 18.31
N VAL A 562 10.88 -9.71 18.35
CA VAL A 562 11.39 -11.09 18.34
C VAL A 562 11.02 -11.75 17.02
N ASN A 563 12.01 -12.32 16.33
CA ASN A 563 11.85 -13.12 15.11
C ASN A 563 12.34 -14.54 15.39
N LEU A 564 11.49 -15.53 15.24
CA LEU A 564 11.88 -16.93 15.30
C LEU A 564 11.97 -17.47 13.87
N TYR A 565 13.15 -17.89 13.46
CA TYR A 565 13.42 -18.46 12.14
C TYR A 565 13.58 -19.97 12.28
N PHE A 566 12.59 -20.74 11.80
CA PHE A 566 12.68 -22.19 11.77
C PHE A 566 13.05 -22.67 10.38
N ASP A 567 14.13 -23.43 10.27
CA ASP A 567 14.51 -24.13 9.04
C ASP A 567 13.41 -25.13 8.68
N ALA A 568 12.74 -24.92 7.55
CA ALA A 568 11.64 -25.76 7.07
C ALA A 568 12.08 -26.76 5.97
N GLN A 569 13.39 -26.90 5.71
CA GLN A 569 13.90 -27.80 4.67
C GLN A 569 13.57 -29.28 4.93
N GLY A 570 13.20 -29.66 6.15
CA GLY A 570 12.79 -31.01 6.51
C GLY A 570 11.34 -31.37 6.13
N VAL A 571 10.55 -30.40 5.68
CA VAL A 571 9.15 -30.62 5.27
C VAL A 571 9.10 -31.31 3.91
N PRO A 572 8.34 -32.41 3.72
CA PRO A 572 8.15 -33.05 2.41
C PRO A 572 7.57 -32.05 1.39
N GLN A 573 8.01 -32.14 0.13
CA GLN A 573 7.62 -31.19 -0.91
C GLN A 573 6.08 -31.12 -1.10
N GLU A 574 5.40 -32.25 -1.02
CA GLU A 574 3.94 -32.35 -1.11
C GLU A 574 3.20 -31.69 0.05
N HIS A 575 3.90 -31.43 1.17
CA HIS A 575 3.31 -30.78 2.34
C HIS A 575 3.57 -29.25 2.38
N ILE A 576 4.30 -28.70 1.42
CA ILE A 576 4.57 -27.25 1.37
C ILE A 576 3.27 -26.40 1.34
N PRO A 577 2.22 -26.73 0.55
CA PRO A 577 0.96 -25.97 0.59
C PRO A 577 0.30 -25.96 1.98
N TYR A 578 0.38 -27.07 2.71
CA TYR A 578 -0.13 -27.17 4.09
C TYR A 578 0.69 -26.31 5.07
N LEU A 579 1.99 -26.11 4.81
CA LEU A 579 2.82 -25.21 5.61
C LEU A 579 2.42 -23.73 5.39
N PHE A 580 2.00 -23.37 4.18
CA PHE A 580 1.40 -22.05 3.93
C PHE A 580 0.03 -21.91 4.61
N LEU A 581 -0.81 -22.95 4.56
CA LEU A 581 -2.08 -22.95 5.28
C LEU A 581 -1.87 -22.84 6.80
N LEU A 582 -0.82 -23.47 7.34
CA LEU A 582 -0.50 -23.39 8.77
C LEU A 582 -0.26 -21.95 9.23
N THR A 583 0.25 -21.03 8.36
CA THR A 583 0.41 -19.63 8.72
C THR A 583 -0.92 -18.92 9.00
N GLU A 584 -2.02 -19.38 8.44
CA GLU A 584 -3.36 -18.83 8.62
C GLU A 584 -4.13 -19.51 9.77
N LEU A 585 -3.69 -20.70 10.21
CA LEU A 585 -4.38 -21.47 11.23
C LEU A 585 -3.81 -21.31 12.65
N LEU A 586 -2.49 -21.02 12.74
CA LEU A 586 -1.86 -20.83 14.05
C LEU A 586 -2.50 -19.62 14.77
N ASP A 587 -2.68 -19.73 16.09
CA ASP A 587 -3.42 -18.82 16.99
C ASP A 587 -4.94 -18.66 16.71
N ALA A 588 -5.45 -19.24 15.64
CA ALA A 588 -6.87 -19.26 15.29
C ALA A 588 -7.57 -20.58 15.63
N VAL A 589 -6.85 -21.57 16.16
CA VAL A 589 -7.37 -22.87 16.61
C VAL A 589 -7.14 -23.07 18.10
N ASP A 590 -7.87 -23.99 18.72
CA ASP A 590 -7.65 -24.37 20.11
C ASP A 590 -6.26 -24.96 20.32
N THR A 591 -5.72 -24.76 21.52
CA THR A 591 -4.51 -25.44 22.02
C THR A 591 -4.86 -26.48 23.07
N GLU A 592 -3.85 -27.14 23.66
CA GLU A 592 -4.09 -27.99 24.82
C GLU A 592 -4.54 -27.18 26.05
N SER A 593 -4.13 -25.90 26.13
CA SER A 593 -4.30 -25.06 27.32
C SER A 593 -5.47 -24.09 27.22
N HIS A 594 -5.78 -23.56 26.03
CA HIS A 594 -6.80 -22.54 25.81
C HIS A 594 -7.64 -22.82 24.57
N THR A 595 -8.87 -22.35 24.59
CA THR A 595 -9.65 -22.19 23.36
C THR A 595 -9.09 -21.07 22.50
N TYR A 596 -9.33 -21.10 21.18
CA TYR A 596 -8.87 -20.06 20.25
C TYR A 596 -9.38 -18.65 20.67
N ALA A 597 -10.58 -18.57 21.22
CA ALA A 597 -11.16 -17.31 21.68
C ALA A 597 -10.43 -16.75 22.93
N GLU A 598 -10.14 -17.62 23.91
CA GLU A 598 -9.35 -17.23 25.09
C GLU A 598 -7.93 -16.85 24.70
N LEU A 599 -7.30 -17.62 23.81
CA LEU A 599 -5.95 -17.37 23.30
C LEU A 599 -5.87 -16.03 22.58
N SER A 600 -6.80 -15.74 21.67
CA SER A 600 -6.87 -14.46 20.96
C SER A 600 -6.95 -13.27 21.92
N ASN A 601 -7.80 -13.35 22.95
CA ASN A 601 -7.90 -12.31 23.98
C ASN A 601 -6.60 -12.13 24.75
N LEU A 602 -5.95 -13.23 25.15
CA LEU A 602 -4.67 -13.19 25.88
C LEU A 602 -3.54 -12.61 25.03
N LEU A 603 -3.46 -12.99 23.75
CA LEU A 603 -2.47 -12.45 22.83
C LEU A 603 -2.64 -10.92 22.66
N ASN A 604 -3.87 -10.45 22.44
CA ASN A 604 -4.16 -9.01 22.31
C ASN A 604 -3.91 -8.25 23.63
N LEU A 605 -4.11 -8.89 24.81
CA LEU A 605 -3.87 -8.29 26.10
C LEU A 605 -2.38 -8.13 26.44
N HIS A 606 -1.54 -9.05 25.98
CA HIS A 606 -0.15 -9.16 26.42
C HIS A 606 0.89 -8.85 25.35
N THR A 607 0.51 -8.83 24.07
CA THR A 607 1.45 -8.63 22.96
C THR A 607 1.09 -7.44 22.08
N GLY A 608 2.04 -6.98 21.27
CA GLY A 608 1.82 -6.05 20.17
C GLY A 608 1.39 -6.75 18.89
N GLY A 609 1.25 -8.08 18.89
CA GLY A 609 0.85 -8.95 17.80
C GLY A 609 1.91 -9.98 17.46
N ILE A 610 1.43 -11.06 16.92
CA ILE A 610 2.22 -12.16 16.35
C ILE A 610 1.82 -12.29 14.88
N SER A 611 2.74 -12.66 14.04
CA SER A 611 2.47 -13.00 12.63
C SER A 611 3.36 -14.14 12.19
N TYR A 612 2.84 -14.93 11.27
CA TYR A 612 3.48 -16.13 10.73
C TYR A 612 3.71 -15.94 9.24
N GLU A 613 4.86 -16.37 8.76
CA GLU A 613 5.25 -16.26 7.37
C GLU A 613 6.03 -17.51 6.98
N ASN A 614 5.72 -18.09 5.83
CA ASN A 614 6.51 -19.13 5.21
C ASN A 614 7.07 -18.64 3.89
N SER A 615 8.39 -18.73 3.70
CA SER A 615 9.05 -18.27 2.47
C SER A 615 10.42 -18.94 2.31
N ALA A 616 10.91 -19.03 1.07
CA ALA A 616 12.26 -19.46 0.79
C ALA A 616 13.15 -18.28 0.43
N ALA A 617 14.30 -18.18 1.07
CA ALA A 617 15.35 -17.22 0.75
C ALA A 617 16.40 -17.83 -0.20
N VAL A 618 17.12 -16.96 -0.90
CA VAL A 618 18.24 -17.31 -1.77
C VAL A 618 19.54 -16.76 -1.16
N ARG A 619 20.59 -17.59 -1.12
CA ARG A 619 21.91 -17.14 -0.68
C ARG A 619 22.56 -16.22 -1.69
N ASN A 620 23.27 -15.24 -1.20
CA ASN A 620 24.05 -14.33 -2.03
C ASN A 620 25.05 -15.11 -2.92
N GLY A 621 24.97 -14.90 -4.24
CA GLY A 621 25.82 -15.58 -5.22
C GLY A 621 25.42 -17.03 -5.57
N GLU A 622 24.34 -17.58 -5.00
CA GLU A 622 23.88 -18.94 -5.26
C GLU A 622 22.41 -18.92 -5.76
N PRO A 623 22.15 -18.59 -7.06
CA PRO A 623 20.79 -18.32 -7.58
C PRO A 623 19.84 -19.50 -7.46
N ASP A 624 20.34 -20.73 -7.44
CA ASP A 624 19.56 -21.96 -7.33
C ASP A 624 19.37 -22.44 -5.88
N SER A 625 19.94 -21.73 -4.90
CA SER A 625 19.73 -22.08 -3.50
C SER A 625 18.29 -21.81 -3.09
N CYS A 626 17.71 -22.73 -2.34
CA CYS A 626 16.38 -22.60 -1.79
C CYS A 626 16.45 -22.89 -0.29
N MET A 627 16.27 -21.87 0.53
CA MET A 627 16.29 -21.97 1.99
C MET A 627 14.90 -21.68 2.54
N PRO A 628 14.03 -22.66 2.64
CA PRO A 628 12.69 -22.46 3.21
C PRO A 628 12.80 -22.18 4.70
N MET A 629 12.08 -21.18 5.14
CA MET A 629 12.02 -20.77 6.54
C MET A 629 10.58 -20.48 6.94
N PHE A 630 10.16 -21.05 8.05
CA PHE A 630 8.95 -20.62 8.74
C PHE A 630 9.36 -19.56 9.76
N ARG A 631 8.86 -18.34 9.59
CA ARG A 631 9.18 -17.17 10.41
C ARG A 631 8.00 -16.82 11.31
N VAL A 632 8.27 -16.68 12.60
CA VAL A 632 7.30 -16.12 13.56
C VAL A 632 7.83 -14.76 14.01
N ARG A 633 7.08 -13.71 13.71
CA ARG A 633 7.38 -12.36 14.17
C ARG A 633 6.48 -12.00 15.33
N ALA A 634 7.07 -11.59 16.43
CA ALA A 634 6.33 -11.20 17.61
C ALA A 634 6.88 -9.91 18.20
N ARG A 635 6.02 -9.14 18.82
CA ARG A 635 6.42 -7.91 19.51
C ARG A 635 5.65 -7.75 20.82
N ALA A 636 6.35 -7.27 21.85
CA ALA A 636 5.76 -6.99 23.14
C ALA A 636 6.60 -5.98 23.91
N PHE A 637 6.02 -5.35 24.93
CA PHE A 637 6.84 -4.65 25.91
C PHE A 637 7.77 -5.64 26.62
N VAL A 638 9.00 -5.23 26.91
CA VAL A 638 10.01 -6.08 27.58
C VAL A 638 9.47 -6.73 28.87
N ARG A 639 8.65 -6.01 29.65
CA ARG A 639 7.98 -6.52 30.86
C ARG A 639 6.96 -7.65 30.59
N LYS A 640 6.58 -7.85 29.31
CA LYS A 640 5.59 -8.85 28.85
C LYS A 640 6.21 -10.03 28.12
N LEU A 641 7.54 -10.11 28.09
CA LEU A 641 8.24 -11.22 27.48
C LEU A 641 7.92 -12.60 28.10
N PRO A 642 7.69 -12.72 29.43
CA PRO A 642 7.28 -14.00 30.01
C PRO A 642 6.00 -14.55 29.38
N GLU A 643 4.97 -13.71 29.26
CA GLU A 643 3.69 -14.08 28.66
C GLU A 643 3.86 -14.36 27.15
N LEU A 644 4.59 -13.49 26.41
CA LEU A 644 4.86 -13.68 24.99
C LEU A 644 5.47 -15.04 24.71
N PHE A 645 6.58 -15.39 25.36
CA PHE A 645 7.26 -16.67 25.13
C PHE A 645 6.45 -17.89 25.61
N SER A 646 5.60 -17.72 26.62
CA SER A 646 4.67 -18.77 27.05
C SER A 646 3.65 -19.07 25.94
N PHE A 647 3.02 -18.05 25.38
CA PHE A 647 2.05 -18.21 24.30
C PHE A 647 2.69 -18.69 22.99
N LEU A 648 3.89 -18.20 22.65
CA LEU A 648 4.62 -18.71 21.49
C LEU A 648 4.91 -20.21 21.61
N ALA A 649 5.35 -20.67 22.78
CA ALA A 649 5.58 -22.09 22.99
C ALA A 649 4.28 -22.90 22.86
N GLU A 650 3.19 -22.43 23.46
CA GLU A 650 1.88 -23.06 23.40
C GLU A 650 1.38 -23.18 21.95
N VAL A 651 1.31 -22.04 21.22
CA VAL A 651 0.83 -22.02 19.84
C VAL A 651 1.65 -22.95 18.94
N LEU A 652 2.97 -22.91 19.06
CA LEU A 652 3.84 -23.69 18.16
C LEU A 652 3.93 -25.18 18.48
N THR A 653 3.55 -25.60 19.70
CA THR A 653 3.71 -27.00 20.11
C THR A 653 2.43 -27.70 20.55
N GLU A 654 1.36 -26.95 20.85
CA GLU A 654 0.14 -27.48 21.47
C GLU A 654 -1.14 -27.20 20.65
N SER A 655 -1.04 -26.59 19.45
CA SER A 655 -2.19 -26.31 18.57
C SER A 655 -2.87 -27.60 18.11
N LYS A 656 -4.22 -27.59 18.08
CA LYS A 656 -5.07 -28.74 17.73
C LYS A 656 -5.80 -28.49 16.41
N PHE A 657 -5.72 -29.46 15.51
CA PHE A 657 -6.40 -29.42 14.21
C PHE A 657 -7.52 -30.44 14.12
N THR A 658 -8.23 -30.67 15.23
CA THR A 658 -9.27 -31.73 15.34
C THR A 658 -10.71 -31.16 15.30
N ASP A 659 -10.90 -29.86 15.48
CA ASP A 659 -12.23 -29.23 15.34
C ASP A 659 -12.54 -29.02 13.84
N LYS A 660 -13.27 -29.98 13.29
CA LYS A 660 -13.63 -29.98 11.87
C LYS A 660 -14.38 -28.73 11.43
N LYS A 661 -15.35 -28.28 12.26
CA LYS A 661 -16.15 -27.09 11.95
C LYS A 661 -15.28 -25.84 11.89
N ARG A 662 -14.38 -25.70 12.86
CA ARG A 662 -13.47 -24.53 12.92
C ARG A 662 -12.47 -24.52 11.76
N ILE A 663 -11.89 -25.65 11.42
CA ILE A 663 -10.95 -25.75 10.29
C ILE A 663 -11.67 -25.50 8.95
N GLU A 664 -12.90 -25.99 8.77
CA GLU A 664 -13.72 -25.68 7.58
C GLU A 664 -13.94 -24.18 7.43
N GLU A 665 -14.32 -23.52 8.52
CA GLU A 665 -14.53 -22.06 8.58
C GLU A 665 -13.26 -21.31 8.19
N LEU A 666 -12.11 -21.63 8.80
CA LEU A 666 -10.83 -20.98 8.52
C LEU A 666 -10.35 -21.21 7.08
N CYS A 667 -10.51 -22.40 6.54
CA CYS A 667 -10.20 -22.69 5.13
C CYS A 667 -11.10 -21.87 4.17
N GLY A 668 -12.38 -21.73 4.50
CA GLY A 668 -13.31 -20.90 3.74
C GLY A 668 -12.93 -19.42 3.76
N GLN A 669 -12.56 -18.90 4.93
CA GLN A 669 -12.03 -17.52 5.07
C GLN A 669 -10.74 -17.35 4.28
N CYS A 670 -9.79 -18.28 4.43
CA CYS A 670 -8.51 -18.24 3.71
C CYS A 670 -8.74 -18.19 2.19
N ARG A 671 -9.67 -18.99 1.66
CA ARG A 671 -10.05 -18.95 0.24
C ARG A 671 -10.57 -17.58 -0.16
N ALA A 672 -11.51 -17.00 0.58
CA ALA A 672 -12.09 -15.69 0.28
C ALA A 672 -11.03 -14.58 0.29
N VAL A 673 -10.14 -14.57 1.29
CA VAL A 673 -9.01 -13.64 1.38
C VAL A 673 -8.06 -13.82 0.20
N MET A 674 -7.78 -15.05 -0.23
CA MET A 674 -6.90 -15.31 -1.38
C MET A 674 -7.54 -14.88 -2.70
N GLU A 675 -8.84 -15.05 -2.89
CA GLU A 675 -9.56 -14.53 -4.07
C GLU A 675 -9.40 -13.01 -4.18
N ALA A 676 -9.66 -12.28 -3.10
CA ALA A 676 -9.47 -10.84 -3.04
C ALA A 676 -8.00 -10.45 -3.30
N ARG A 677 -7.04 -11.14 -2.68
CA ARG A 677 -5.60 -10.86 -2.84
C ARG A 677 -5.11 -11.07 -4.27
N VAL A 678 -5.52 -12.15 -4.94
CA VAL A 678 -5.12 -12.43 -6.33
C VAL A 678 -5.60 -11.32 -7.26
N MET A 679 -6.80 -10.79 -7.06
CA MET A 679 -7.39 -9.75 -7.90
C MET A 679 -6.85 -8.35 -7.56
N SER A 680 -6.78 -7.97 -6.30
CA SER A 680 -6.29 -6.64 -5.88
C SER A 680 -4.77 -6.49 -6.03
N ALA A 681 -4.01 -7.59 -5.93
CA ALA A 681 -2.56 -7.62 -6.08
C ALA A 681 -2.10 -8.35 -7.36
N SER A 682 -2.80 -8.18 -8.48
CA SER A 682 -2.55 -8.83 -9.77
C SER A 682 -1.08 -8.73 -10.22
N GLN A 683 -0.44 -7.57 -10.00
CA GLN A 683 0.97 -7.37 -10.27
C GLN A 683 1.87 -8.32 -9.47
N ARG A 684 1.57 -8.52 -8.18
CA ARG A 684 2.35 -9.42 -7.32
C ARG A 684 2.15 -10.87 -7.72
N SER A 685 0.92 -11.24 -8.09
CA SER A 685 0.58 -12.56 -8.61
C SER A 685 1.37 -12.88 -9.88
N MET A 686 1.42 -11.95 -10.83
CA MET A 686 2.20 -12.05 -12.07
C MET A 686 3.71 -12.14 -11.77
N ALA A 687 4.24 -11.28 -10.88
CA ALA A 687 5.66 -11.26 -10.54
C ALA A 687 6.10 -12.53 -9.81
N ALA A 688 5.29 -13.08 -8.89
CA ALA A 688 5.56 -14.36 -8.24
C ALA A 688 5.53 -15.51 -9.25
N ARG A 689 4.56 -15.50 -10.17
CA ARG A 689 4.42 -16.51 -11.20
C ARG A 689 5.62 -16.55 -12.13
N ILE A 690 6.07 -15.40 -12.64
CA ILE A 690 7.25 -15.35 -13.51
C ILE A 690 8.56 -15.72 -12.75
N ALA A 691 8.67 -15.36 -11.47
CA ALA A 691 9.82 -15.75 -10.65
C ALA A 691 9.92 -17.28 -10.46
N SER A 692 8.77 -17.97 -10.44
CA SER A 692 8.72 -19.44 -10.32
C SER A 692 9.32 -20.18 -11.51
N TYR A 693 9.43 -19.52 -12.67
CA TYR A 693 10.06 -20.10 -13.87
C TYR A 693 11.59 -20.05 -13.81
N LEU A 694 12.17 -19.26 -12.90
CA LEU A 694 13.59 -18.86 -12.94
C LEU A 694 14.42 -19.42 -11.78
N SER A 695 13.79 -19.86 -10.68
CA SER A 695 14.54 -20.42 -9.55
C SER A 695 13.69 -21.33 -8.66
N PRO A 696 14.32 -22.30 -7.95
CA PRO A 696 13.63 -23.14 -6.97
C PRO A 696 12.96 -22.33 -5.84
N ALA A 697 13.63 -21.28 -5.34
CA ALA A 697 13.05 -20.42 -4.32
C ALA A 697 11.85 -19.61 -4.86
N GLY A 698 11.90 -19.17 -6.12
CA GLY A 698 10.77 -18.55 -6.80
C GLY A 698 9.57 -19.50 -6.90
N ALA A 699 9.82 -20.77 -7.25
CA ALA A 699 8.78 -21.81 -7.32
C ALA A 699 8.20 -22.14 -5.94
N TYR A 700 9.02 -22.13 -4.90
CA TYR A 700 8.55 -22.30 -3.51
C TYR A 700 7.65 -21.11 -3.10
N ASN A 701 8.08 -19.88 -3.33
CA ASN A 701 7.37 -18.69 -2.91
C ASN A 701 6.08 -18.45 -3.69
N GLU A 702 6.00 -18.90 -4.94
CA GLU A 702 4.77 -18.79 -5.74
C GLU A 702 3.63 -19.63 -5.13
N GLN A 703 3.96 -20.66 -4.37
CA GLN A 703 2.96 -21.44 -3.63
C GLN A 703 2.22 -20.64 -2.53
N ALA A 704 2.59 -19.40 -2.25
CA ALA A 704 1.83 -18.47 -1.44
C ALA A 704 0.82 -17.62 -2.24
N MET A 705 0.75 -17.79 -3.57
CA MET A 705 -0.01 -16.94 -4.49
C MET A 705 -1.04 -17.78 -5.29
N LEU A 706 -0.94 -17.81 -6.61
CA LEU A 706 -1.90 -18.51 -7.48
C LEU A 706 -1.98 -20.02 -7.22
N SER A 707 -0.83 -20.64 -6.99
CA SER A 707 -0.82 -22.08 -6.66
C SER A 707 -1.49 -22.36 -5.31
N PHE A 708 -1.34 -21.46 -4.33
CA PHE A 708 -2.02 -21.58 -3.05
C PHE A 708 -3.53 -21.38 -3.17
N TYR A 709 -3.95 -20.43 -3.99
CA TYR A 709 -5.38 -20.26 -4.27
C TYR A 709 -5.97 -21.56 -4.86
N GLY A 710 -5.31 -22.15 -5.85
CA GLY A 710 -5.75 -23.43 -6.42
C GLY A 710 -5.82 -24.57 -5.39
N PHE A 711 -4.83 -24.64 -4.50
CA PHE A 711 -4.81 -25.61 -3.40
C PHE A 711 -5.96 -25.41 -2.41
N ILE A 712 -6.19 -24.17 -1.93
CA ILE A 712 -7.24 -23.91 -0.94
C ILE A 712 -8.65 -24.04 -1.54
N ALA A 713 -8.80 -23.70 -2.82
CA ALA A 713 -10.06 -23.88 -3.54
C ALA A 713 -10.41 -25.38 -3.67
N ASP A 714 -9.47 -26.21 -4.11
CA ASP A 714 -9.65 -27.66 -4.19
C ASP A 714 -9.89 -28.27 -2.81
N LEU A 715 -9.15 -27.83 -1.79
CA LEU A 715 -9.32 -28.32 -0.41
C LEU A 715 -10.73 -27.99 0.12
N THR A 716 -11.23 -26.78 -0.12
CA THR A 716 -12.56 -26.38 0.35
C THR A 716 -13.70 -27.05 -0.42
N ASP A 717 -13.53 -27.29 -1.71
CA ASP A 717 -14.51 -27.97 -2.55
C ASP A 717 -14.65 -29.48 -2.16
N HIS A 718 -13.58 -30.09 -1.61
CA HIS A 718 -13.54 -31.49 -1.20
C HIS A 718 -13.27 -31.67 0.31
N PHE A 719 -13.65 -30.70 1.13
CA PHE A 719 -13.26 -30.61 2.53
C PHE A 719 -13.66 -31.85 3.36
N GLU A 720 -14.91 -32.31 3.19
CA GLU A 720 -15.45 -33.45 3.91
C GLU A 720 -14.61 -34.72 3.73
N GLU A 721 -14.08 -34.93 2.52
CA GLU A 721 -13.30 -36.14 2.16
C GLU A 721 -11.85 -36.03 2.63
N ARG A 722 -11.31 -34.79 2.68
CA ARG A 722 -9.89 -34.52 2.94
C ARG A 722 -9.56 -34.12 4.38
N PHE A 723 -10.57 -33.89 5.21
CA PHE A 723 -10.36 -33.38 6.57
C PHE A 723 -9.44 -34.25 7.45
N GLU A 724 -9.63 -35.55 7.44
CA GLU A 724 -8.81 -36.46 8.26
C GLU A 724 -7.33 -36.40 7.85
N GLU A 725 -7.05 -36.40 6.55
CA GLU A 725 -5.71 -36.24 6.01
C GLU A 725 -5.12 -34.89 6.36
N LEU A 726 -5.88 -33.81 6.15
CA LEU A 726 -5.52 -32.42 6.49
C LEU A 726 -5.11 -32.30 7.97
N SER A 727 -5.97 -32.78 8.87
CA SER A 727 -5.73 -32.76 10.32
C SER A 727 -4.43 -33.49 10.72
N GLN A 728 -4.19 -34.67 10.13
CA GLN A 728 -2.97 -35.45 10.38
C GLN A 728 -1.72 -34.75 9.85
N ILE A 729 -1.77 -34.16 8.63
CA ILE A 729 -0.63 -33.47 8.05
C ILE A 729 -0.29 -32.23 8.90
N LEU A 730 -1.27 -31.38 9.23
CA LEU A 730 -1.05 -30.19 10.04
C LEU A 730 -0.46 -30.55 11.41
N ALA A 731 -1.00 -31.56 12.10
CA ALA A 731 -0.46 -32.02 13.38
C ALA A 731 0.97 -32.55 13.26
N SER A 732 1.33 -33.17 12.14
CA SER A 732 2.68 -33.69 11.89
C SER A 732 3.71 -32.60 11.63
N LEU A 733 3.27 -31.42 11.09
CA LEU A 733 4.14 -30.30 10.81
C LEU A 733 4.68 -29.63 12.07
N LEU A 734 3.91 -29.57 13.17
CA LEU A 734 4.35 -28.91 14.40
C LEU A 734 5.69 -29.49 14.93
N PRO A 735 5.81 -30.77 15.23
CA PRO A 735 7.07 -31.36 15.74
C PRO A 735 8.14 -31.47 14.66
N LEU A 736 7.82 -31.34 13.37
CA LEU A 736 8.78 -31.36 12.28
C LEU A 736 9.47 -30.00 12.11
N VAL A 737 8.72 -28.91 12.22
CA VAL A 737 9.20 -27.54 11.99
C VAL A 737 9.67 -26.88 13.28
N PHE A 738 8.82 -26.85 14.33
CA PHE A 738 9.05 -26.10 15.55
C PHE A 738 9.91 -26.85 16.55
N THR A 739 11.16 -27.05 16.18
CA THR A 739 12.14 -27.73 17.00
C THR A 739 13.32 -26.83 17.33
N LYS A 740 13.98 -27.11 18.41
CA LYS A 740 15.20 -26.41 18.84
C LYS A 740 16.32 -26.52 17.80
N GLY A 741 16.41 -27.67 17.10
CA GLY A 741 17.43 -27.90 16.09
C GLY A 741 17.27 -27.09 14.81
N ASN A 742 16.05 -26.61 14.53
CA ASN A 742 15.72 -25.79 13.36
C ASN A 742 15.77 -24.27 13.67
N LEU A 743 15.88 -23.86 14.96
CA LEU A 743 15.62 -22.49 15.42
C LEU A 743 16.87 -21.60 15.37
N THR A 744 16.72 -20.44 14.74
CA THR A 744 17.54 -19.25 14.95
C THR A 744 16.64 -18.13 15.50
N ILE A 745 17.06 -17.45 16.55
CA ILE A 745 16.29 -16.36 17.18
C ILE A 745 16.88 -15.02 16.76
N GLY A 746 16.09 -14.15 16.14
CA GLY A 746 16.41 -12.76 15.94
C GLY A 746 15.77 -11.90 17.04
N VAL A 747 16.47 -10.92 17.56
CA VAL A 747 15.91 -9.98 18.52
C VAL A 747 16.45 -8.58 18.32
N THR A 748 15.56 -7.59 18.36
CA THR A 748 15.91 -6.18 18.32
C THR A 748 15.41 -5.52 19.60
N LEU A 749 16.33 -5.10 20.45
CA LEU A 749 16.12 -4.35 21.68
C LEU A 749 17.47 -3.79 22.18
N ALA A 750 17.42 -2.83 23.09
CA ALA A 750 18.64 -2.27 23.65
C ALA A 750 19.39 -3.30 24.53
N GLU A 751 20.72 -3.21 24.56
CA GLU A 751 21.58 -4.11 25.36
C GLU A 751 21.13 -4.20 26.82
N ALA A 752 20.64 -3.10 27.40
CA ALA A 752 20.19 -3.06 28.80
C ALA A 752 19.02 -4.02 29.09
N GLU A 753 18.19 -4.33 28.09
CA GLU A 753 17.04 -5.24 28.19
C GLU A 753 17.38 -6.70 27.83
N TYR A 754 18.58 -6.94 27.27
CA TYR A 754 18.96 -8.26 26.74
C TYR A 754 18.91 -9.38 27.79
N ALA A 755 19.32 -9.09 29.03
CA ALA A 755 19.33 -10.10 30.07
C ALA A 755 17.92 -10.64 30.39
N THR A 756 16.93 -9.77 30.44
CA THR A 756 15.51 -10.15 30.64
C THR A 756 15.02 -11.00 29.46
N PHE A 757 15.34 -10.61 28.22
CA PHE A 757 15.02 -11.38 27.05
C PHE A 757 15.67 -12.79 27.09
N ALA A 758 16.97 -12.86 27.41
CA ALA A 758 17.72 -14.12 27.41
C ALA A 758 17.17 -15.14 28.41
N GLU A 759 16.73 -14.67 29.58
CA GLU A 759 16.10 -15.53 30.57
C GLU A 759 14.82 -16.19 30.04
N GLU A 760 13.93 -15.38 29.42
CA GLU A 760 12.65 -15.88 28.92
C GLU A 760 12.81 -16.72 27.64
N ALA A 761 13.71 -16.33 26.74
CA ALA A 761 14.06 -17.10 25.57
C ALA A 761 14.65 -18.49 25.94
N ALA A 762 15.44 -18.56 27.03
CA ALA A 762 15.93 -19.84 27.54
C ALA A 762 14.81 -20.77 28.04
N LYS A 763 13.78 -20.21 28.70
CA LYS A 763 12.60 -20.98 29.12
C LYS A 763 11.85 -21.51 27.91
N PHE A 764 11.67 -20.68 26.88
CA PHE A 764 11.05 -21.05 25.61
C PHE A 764 11.83 -22.19 24.91
N CYS A 765 13.14 -22.03 24.71
CA CYS A 765 13.98 -23.04 24.04
C CYS A 765 13.93 -24.41 24.74
N ARG A 766 13.78 -24.45 26.07
CA ARG A 766 13.63 -25.70 26.83
C ARG A 766 12.30 -26.44 26.60
N ARG A 767 11.25 -25.71 26.18
CA ARG A 767 9.94 -26.30 25.84
C ARG A 767 9.92 -26.93 24.46
N LEU A 768 10.80 -26.50 23.53
CA LEU A 768 10.82 -27.03 22.16
C LEU A 768 11.45 -28.43 22.11
N PRO A 769 10.95 -29.31 21.21
CA PRO A 769 11.57 -30.60 20.92
C PRO A 769 13.04 -30.45 20.47
N GLN A 770 13.90 -31.38 20.82
CA GLN A 770 15.36 -31.34 20.56
C GLN A 770 15.76 -31.80 19.14
N VAL A 771 14.85 -32.38 18.40
CA VAL A 771 15.11 -33.04 17.12
C VAL A 771 15.41 -31.99 16.04
N LYS A 772 16.35 -32.30 15.14
CA LYS A 772 16.50 -31.60 13.86
C LYS A 772 15.98 -32.54 12.77
N ALA A 773 15.08 -32.02 11.93
CA ALA A 773 14.58 -32.74 10.78
C ALA A 773 15.69 -32.95 9.72
N GLU A 774 15.68 -34.08 9.04
CA GLU A 774 16.59 -34.33 7.92
C GLU A 774 16.16 -33.49 6.71
N PRO A 775 17.10 -32.77 6.08
CA PRO A 775 16.77 -31.92 4.94
C PRO A 775 16.22 -32.71 3.75
N GLN A 776 15.15 -32.24 3.15
CA GLN A 776 14.60 -32.76 1.91
C GLN A 776 15.21 -32.08 0.68
N VAL A 777 15.27 -32.81 -0.44
CA VAL A 777 15.64 -32.22 -1.73
C VAL A 777 14.38 -31.93 -2.53
N TYR A 778 14.14 -30.69 -2.85
CA TYR A 778 12.99 -30.28 -3.65
C TYR A 778 13.29 -30.33 -5.15
N HIS A 779 12.30 -30.74 -5.92
CA HIS A 779 12.35 -30.84 -7.38
C HIS A 779 11.21 -30.02 -7.99
N PHE A 780 11.44 -28.72 -8.16
CA PHE A 780 10.48 -27.84 -8.81
C PHE A 780 10.68 -27.84 -10.33
N ASP A 781 9.58 -27.70 -11.08
CA ASP A 781 9.60 -27.53 -12.54
C ASP A 781 9.96 -26.07 -12.90
N VAL A 782 11.25 -25.79 -12.83
CA VAL A 782 11.83 -24.45 -13.10
C VAL A 782 12.12 -24.34 -14.60
N ARG A 783 11.14 -23.86 -15.36
CA ARG A 783 11.25 -23.57 -16.81
C ARG A 783 10.30 -22.45 -17.23
N ALA A 784 10.61 -21.77 -18.32
CA ALA A 784 9.71 -20.79 -18.93
C ALA A 784 8.41 -21.44 -19.39
N LYS A 785 7.28 -20.96 -18.88
CA LYS A 785 5.92 -21.43 -19.25
C LYS A 785 5.21 -20.42 -20.12
N ASN A 786 5.58 -19.13 -20.01
CA ASN A 786 5.00 -18.00 -20.78
C ASN A 786 3.47 -18.00 -20.70
N GLU A 787 2.95 -17.73 -19.49
CA GLU A 787 1.51 -17.86 -19.24
C GLU A 787 0.79 -16.51 -19.33
N GLY A 788 -0.43 -16.55 -19.86
CA GLY A 788 -1.42 -15.46 -19.77
C GLY A 788 -2.44 -15.81 -18.69
N ILE A 789 -2.57 -14.96 -17.66
CA ILE A 789 -3.51 -15.13 -16.55
C ILE A 789 -4.74 -14.28 -16.82
N LEU A 790 -5.84 -14.96 -17.16
CA LEU A 790 -7.11 -14.38 -17.56
C LEU A 790 -7.88 -13.85 -16.35
N SER A 791 -8.35 -12.61 -16.46
CA SER A 791 -9.17 -11.99 -15.41
C SER A 791 -10.22 -11.03 -15.99
N SER A 792 -11.14 -10.58 -15.15
CA SER A 792 -12.10 -9.53 -15.46
C SER A 792 -11.50 -8.11 -15.48
N SER A 793 -10.18 -7.97 -15.25
CA SER A 793 -9.50 -6.68 -15.30
C SER A 793 -9.65 -5.99 -16.66
N ARG A 794 -9.80 -4.67 -16.67
CA ARG A 794 -9.87 -3.84 -17.88
C ARG A 794 -8.49 -3.37 -18.36
N VAL A 795 -7.44 -3.74 -17.63
CA VAL A 795 -6.03 -3.38 -17.89
C VAL A 795 -5.13 -4.59 -17.75
N GLN A 796 -3.89 -4.48 -18.20
CA GLN A 796 -2.88 -5.53 -18.16
C GLN A 796 -1.81 -5.22 -17.12
N TYR A 797 -1.16 -6.28 -16.66
CA TYR A 797 0.08 -6.28 -15.87
C TYR A 797 1.05 -7.15 -16.65
N VAL A 798 1.95 -6.51 -17.40
CA VAL A 798 2.85 -7.20 -18.35
C VAL A 798 4.19 -7.41 -17.69
N GLY A 799 4.68 -8.63 -17.63
CA GLY A 799 5.97 -8.95 -17.02
C GLY A 799 6.90 -9.72 -17.95
N LYS A 800 8.19 -9.35 -17.96
CA LYS A 800 9.27 -10.07 -18.63
C LYS A 800 10.47 -10.19 -17.71
N ALA A 801 11.11 -11.38 -17.63
CA ALA A 801 12.17 -11.62 -16.69
C ALA A 801 13.23 -12.61 -17.20
N ALA A 802 14.38 -12.63 -16.53
CA ALA A 802 15.42 -13.64 -16.72
C ALA A 802 16.32 -13.73 -15.48
N ASN A 803 17.16 -14.75 -15.39
CA ASN A 803 18.23 -14.79 -14.41
C ASN A 803 19.58 -14.59 -15.10
N PHE A 804 20.18 -13.41 -14.94
CA PHE A 804 21.43 -13.06 -15.62
C PHE A 804 22.66 -13.82 -15.06
N LEU A 805 22.60 -14.36 -13.83
CA LEU A 805 23.67 -15.21 -13.31
C LEU A 805 23.71 -16.55 -14.05
N HIS A 806 22.56 -17.10 -14.44
CA HIS A 806 22.49 -18.32 -15.27
C HIS A 806 23.07 -18.10 -16.67
N LEU A 807 23.05 -16.86 -17.16
CA LEU A 807 23.62 -16.47 -18.45
C LEU A 807 25.13 -16.12 -18.36
N GLY A 808 25.74 -16.28 -17.17
CA GLY A 808 27.15 -16.06 -16.95
C GLY A 808 27.54 -14.62 -16.61
N PHE A 809 26.58 -13.74 -16.40
CA PHE A 809 26.84 -12.36 -15.96
C PHE A 809 26.94 -12.28 -14.44
N SER A 810 27.45 -11.16 -13.93
CA SER A 810 27.60 -10.91 -12.49
C SER A 810 26.84 -9.65 -12.08
N TYR A 811 26.34 -9.60 -10.85
CA TYR A 811 25.74 -8.39 -10.29
C TYR A 811 26.79 -7.30 -10.07
N THR A 812 26.43 -6.07 -10.38
CA THR A 812 27.21 -4.84 -10.10
C THR A 812 26.27 -3.73 -9.60
N GLY A 813 26.76 -2.83 -8.75
CA GLY A 813 25.99 -1.69 -8.27
C GLY A 813 25.50 -0.76 -9.39
N SER A 814 26.16 -0.73 -10.54
CA SER A 814 25.69 0.02 -11.72
C SER A 814 24.32 -0.46 -12.23
N MET A 815 23.91 -1.69 -11.93
CA MET A 815 22.59 -2.21 -12.26
C MET A 815 21.48 -1.48 -11.47
N SER A 816 21.75 -1.06 -10.23
CA SER A 816 20.81 -0.24 -9.47
C SER A 816 20.65 1.17 -10.07
N VAL A 817 21.75 1.73 -10.64
CA VAL A 817 21.66 3.00 -11.38
C VAL A 817 20.85 2.81 -12.66
N LEU A 818 21.02 1.68 -13.34
CA LEU A 818 20.22 1.32 -14.51
C LEU A 818 18.72 1.19 -14.17
N GLU A 819 18.36 0.64 -13.00
CA GLU A 819 16.96 0.61 -12.53
C GLU A 819 16.36 2.02 -12.47
N THR A 820 17.09 2.96 -11.91
CA THR A 820 16.66 4.36 -11.82
C THR A 820 16.49 4.99 -13.21
N ILE A 821 17.43 4.75 -14.11
CA ILE A 821 17.37 5.24 -15.50
C ILE A 821 16.14 4.67 -16.20
N LEU A 822 15.98 3.35 -16.20
CA LEU A 822 14.86 2.72 -16.91
C LEU A 822 13.52 3.14 -16.34
N ARG A 823 13.38 3.21 -15.01
CA ARG A 823 12.14 3.56 -14.33
C ARG A 823 11.71 5.00 -14.62
N TYR A 824 12.62 5.98 -14.54
CA TYR A 824 12.30 7.41 -14.55
C TYR A 824 12.67 8.13 -15.85
N ASP A 825 13.19 7.42 -16.85
CA ASP A 825 13.44 7.97 -18.18
C ASP A 825 12.79 7.11 -19.27
N TYR A 826 13.34 5.95 -19.60
CA TYR A 826 12.90 5.15 -20.73
C TYR A 826 11.49 4.57 -20.57
N PHE A 827 11.22 3.84 -19.49
CA PHE A 827 9.89 3.24 -19.25
C PHE A 827 8.85 4.27 -18.89
N TRP A 828 9.23 5.30 -18.12
CA TRP A 828 8.34 6.41 -17.83
C TRP A 828 7.82 7.03 -19.12
N THR A 829 8.71 7.39 -20.01
CA THR A 829 8.34 8.03 -21.28
C THR A 829 7.56 7.10 -22.19
N LYS A 830 8.03 5.84 -22.40
CA LYS A 830 7.45 4.95 -23.41
C LYS A 830 6.19 4.22 -22.95
N ILE A 831 6.13 3.81 -21.69
CA ILE A 831 5.05 2.97 -21.16
C ILE A 831 3.98 3.83 -20.48
N ARG A 832 4.39 4.79 -19.64
CA ARG A 832 3.42 5.66 -18.92
C ARG A 832 2.96 6.81 -19.82
N VAL A 833 3.85 7.73 -20.18
CA VAL A 833 3.49 8.99 -20.83
C VAL A 833 2.91 8.74 -22.23
N GLN A 834 3.58 7.94 -23.06
CA GLN A 834 3.14 7.63 -24.43
C GLN A 834 2.15 6.46 -24.47
N GLY A 835 2.35 5.45 -23.62
CA GLY A 835 1.52 4.24 -23.61
C GLY A 835 0.26 4.35 -22.74
N GLY A 836 0.18 5.34 -21.85
CA GLY A 836 -0.97 5.56 -20.96
C GLY A 836 -1.10 4.54 -19.82
N ALA A 837 -0.05 3.78 -19.51
CA ALA A 837 -0.02 2.93 -18.32
C ALA A 837 0.14 3.79 -17.06
N TYR A 838 -0.36 3.31 -15.92
CA TYR A 838 -0.14 4.01 -14.65
C TYR A 838 1.33 4.02 -14.25
N GLY A 839 2.08 2.94 -14.51
CA GLY A 839 3.51 2.90 -14.24
C GLY A 839 4.23 1.72 -14.84
N ALA A 840 5.55 1.79 -14.76
CA ALA A 840 6.43 0.68 -15.10
C ALA A 840 7.57 0.61 -14.09
N PHE A 841 8.10 -0.59 -13.91
CA PHE A 841 9.16 -0.83 -12.95
C PHE A 841 10.13 -1.89 -13.45
N THR A 842 11.31 -1.87 -12.87
CA THR A 842 12.38 -2.80 -13.17
C THR A 842 13.12 -3.19 -11.91
N GLN A 843 13.70 -4.37 -11.89
CA GLN A 843 14.48 -4.87 -10.79
C GLN A 843 15.70 -5.64 -11.30
N PHE A 844 16.87 -5.37 -10.70
CA PHE A 844 18.06 -6.16 -10.84
C PHE A 844 18.54 -6.59 -9.46
N SER A 845 18.50 -7.86 -9.16
CA SER A 845 18.87 -8.35 -7.83
C SER A 845 20.21 -9.07 -7.79
N ARG A 846 20.85 -9.09 -6.62
CA ARG A 846 22.09 -9.85 -6.38
C ARG A 846 21.98 -11.34 -6.64
N ILE A 847 20.77 -11.88 -6.64
CA ILE A 847 20.50 -13.28 -6.92
C ILE A 847 20.29 -13.57 -8.43
N GLY A 848 20.59 -12.58 -9.28
CA GLY A 848 20.51 -12.69 -10.75
C GLY A 848 19.15 -12.36 -11.34
N PHE A 849 18.12 -12.09 -10.56
CA PHE A 849 16.78 -11.82 -11.07
C PHE A 849 16.72 -10.44 -11.71
N LEU A 850 16.47 -10.42 -13.02
CA LEU A 850 16.10 -9.24 -13.80
C LEU A 850 14.61 -9.34 -14.07
N PHE A 851 13.89 -8.26 -13.82
CA PHE A 851 12.47 -8.17 -14.07
C PHE A 851 12.06 -6.80 -14.62
N PHE A 852 11.28 -6.79 -15.70
CA PHE A 852 10.60 -5.63 -16.25
C PHE A 852 9.10 -5.85 -16.13
N GLY A 853 8.38 -4.84 -15.63
CA GLY A 853 6.94 -4.93 -15.43
C GLY A 853 6.20 -3.63 -15.70
N SER A 854 4.96 -3.73 -16.20
CA SER A 854 4.02 -2.62 -16.27
C SER A 854 2.85 -2.81 -15.31
N TYR A 855 2.20 -1.70 -14.96
CA TYR A 855 1.13 -1.65 -13.98
C TYR A 855 -0.06 -0.85 -14.50
N ARG A 856 -1.26 -1.45 -14.45
CA ARG A 856 -2.50 -0.88 -15.01
C ARG A 856 -2.28 -0.37 -16.44
N ASP A 857 -1.81 -1.27 -17.29
CA ASP A 857 -1.37 -0.97 -18.67
C ASP A 857 -2.50 -1.25 -19.68
N PRO A 858 -2.92 -0.28 -20.49
CA PRO A 858 -3.88 -0.54 -21.54
C PRO A 858 -3.30 -1.38 -22.71
N ASN A 859 -1.97 -1.48 -22.80
CA ASN A 859 -1.25 -2.14 -23.89
C ASN A 859 -0.71 -3.51 -23.48
N LEU A 860 -0.29 -4.30 -24.47
CA LEU A 860 0.37 -5.60 -24.28
C LEU A 860 1.58 -5.75 -25.22
N ARG A 861 1.36 -5.76 -26.55
CA ARG A 861 2.45 -5.96 -27.51
C ARG A 861 3.40 -4.78 -27.53
N GLU A 862 2.86 -3.59 -27.51
CA GLU A 862 3.60 -2.33 -27.49
C GLU A 862 4.54 -2.28 -26.28
N THR A 863 4.06 -2.69 -25.11
CA THR A 863 4.86 -2.75 -23.89
C THR A 863 5.95 -3.82 -23.96
N LEU A 864 5.65 -5.01 -24.47
CA LEU A 864 6.66 -6.04 -24.71
C LEU A 864 7.73 -5.58 -25.72
N ASP A 865 7.34 -4.81 -26.74
CA ASP A 865 8.28 -4.23 -27.72
C ASP A 865 9.19 -3.20 -27.06
N VAL A 866 8.69 -2.39 -26.12
CA VAL A 866 9.53 -1.46 -25.34
C VAL A 866 10.54 -2.24 -24.50
N PHE A 867 10.12 -3.31 -23.82
CA PHE A 867 11.05 -4.16 -23.05
C PHE A 867 12.12 -4.78 -23.95
N ASN A 868 11.75 -5.29 -25.11
CA ASN A 868 12.69 -5.90 -26.07
C ASN A 868 13.70 -4.88 -26.64
N LYS A 869 13.30 -3.61 -26.81
CA LYS A 869 14.15 -2.54 -27.35
C LYS A 869 15.01 -1.85 -26.28
N THR A 870 14.93 -2.24 -25.02
CA THR A 870 15.70 -1.64 -23.94
C THR A 870 17.21 -1.71 -24.17
N ALA A 871 17.71 -2.83 -24.70
CA ALA A 871 19.13 -2.97 -25.01
C ALA A 871 19.61 -1.98 -26.09
N ASP A 872 18.78 -1.69 -27.11
CA ASP A 872 19.10 -0.70 -28.14
C ASP A 872 19.13 0.72 -27.56
N TYR A 873 18.19 1.05 -26.67
CA TYR A 873 18.21 2.31 -25.92
C TYR A 873 19.52 2.44 -25.13
N LEU A 874 19.96 1.38 -24.42
CA LEU A 874 21.19 1.40 -23.63
C LEU A 874 22.45 1.54 -24.49
N ARG A 875 22.52 0.89 -25.66
CA ARG A 875 23.63 1.05 -26.59
C ARG A 875 23.77 2.49 -27.08
N GLY A 876 22.64 3.18 -27.26
CA GLY A 876 22.59 4.59 -27.65
C GLY A 876 22.63 5.58 -26.48
N PHE A 877 22.74 5.10 -25.23
CA PHE A 877 22.65 5.95 -24.04
C PHE A 877 23.77 7.00 -24.01
N ASP A 878 23.39 8.26 -24.11
CA ASP A 878 24.29 9.41 -24.12
C ASP A 878 23.61 10.61 -23.46
N VAL A 879 24.02 10.92 -22.24
CA VAL A 879 23.46 11.99 -21.42
C VAL A 879 24.56 12.88 -20.86
N PRO A 880 24.30 14.15 -20.54
CA PRO A 880 25.29 15.00 -19.85
C PRO A 880 25.69 14.41 -18.50
N ASP A 881 26.92 14.73 -18.03
CA ASP A 881 27.40 14.28 -16.71
C ASP A 881 26.45 14.69 -15.57
N ARG A 882 25.78 15.83 -15.71
CA ARG A 882 24.77 16.30 -14.76
C ARG A 882 23.62 15.29 -14.61
N GLU A 883 23.16 14.68 -15.69
CA GLU A 883 22.09 13.68 -15.66
C GLU A 883 22.56 12.39 -15.00
N MET A 884 23.80 11.97 -15.29
CA MET A 884 24.40 10.82 -14.59
C MET A 884 24.45 11.03 -13.07
N VAL A 885 24.82 12.23 -12.62
CA VAL A 885 24.82 12.58 -11.18
C VAL A 885 23.42 12.46 -10.59
N LYS A 886 22.37 12.94 -11.28
CA LYS A 886 20.99 12.77 -10.83
C LYS A 886 20.61 11.31 -10.63
N PHE A 887 20.85 10.46 -11.62
CA PHE A 887 20.52 9.03 -11.52
C PHE A 887 21.26 8.34 -10.37
N ILE A 888 22.52 8.69 -10.12
CA ILE A 888 23.28 8.17 -8.98
C ILE A 888 22.64 8.61 -7.65
N ILE A 889 22.27 9.89 -7.52
CA ILE A 889 21.66 10.44 -6.32
C ILE A 889 20.30 9.78 -6.05
N GLY A 890 19.44 9.68 -7.05
CA GLY A 890 18.14 9.00 -6.92
C GLY A 890 18.29 7.51 -6.57
N THR A 891 19.33 6.85 -7.08
CA THR A 891 19.64 5.47 -6.69
C THR A 891 20.03 5.38 -5.22
N ILE A 892 20.87 6.30 -4.75
CA ILE A 892 21.28 6.34 -3.33
C ILE A 892 20.10 6.65 -2.42
N SER A 893 19.15 7.48 -2.84
CA SER A 893 17.91 7.73 -2.10
C SER A 893 17.16 6.43 -1.80
N THR A 894 17.02 5.56 -2.78
CA THR A 894 16.38 4.24 -2.61
C THR A 894 17.17 3.32 -1.68
N VAL A 895 18.52 3.31 -1.81
CA VAL A 895 19.40 2.47 -0.98
C VAL A 895 19.45 2.93 0.47
N ASP A 896 19.37 4.24 0.70
CA ASP A 896 19.44 4.88 2.03
C ASP A 896 18.05 5.17 2.64
N ALA A 897 16.99 4.53 2.14
CA ALA A 897 15.65 4.68 2.70
C ALA A 897 15.66 4.49 4.23
N PRO A 898 15.07 5.40 5.02
CA PRO A 898 15.06 5.31 6.48
C PRO A 898 14.42 4.01 6.96
N LEU A 899 15.04 3.37 7.93
CA LEU A 899 14.55 2.15 8.55
C LEU A 899 14.12 2.43 9.98
N THR A 900 12.94 1.94 10.37
CA THR A 900 12.54 1.92 11.78
C THR A 900 13.42 0.97 12.59
N PRO A 901 13.45 1.06 13.92
CA PRO A 901 14.21 0.12 14.77
C PRO A 901 13.93 -1.34 14.43
N GLN A 902 12.66 -1.70 14.22
CA GLN A 902 12.26 -3.03 13.81
C GLN A 902 12.88 -3.43 12.47
N LEU A 903 12.76 -2.57 11.45
CA LEU A 903 13.28 -2.83 10.10
C LEU A 903 14.80 -2.90 10.06
N LYS A 904 15.52 -2.09 10.88
CA LYS A 904 16.99 -2.18 10.99
C LYS A 904 17.44 -3.53 11.51
N GLY A 905 16.81 -4.00 12.60
CA GLY A 905 17.09 -5.32 13.15
C GLY A 905 16.78 -6.43 12.15
N LEU A 906 15.64 -6.35 11.48
CA LEU A 906 15.24 -7.31 10.45
C LEU A 906 16.25 -7.36 9.29
N ALA A 907 16.67 -6.19 8.77
CA ALA A 907 17.64 -6.09 7.69
C ALA A 907 19.02 -6.67 8.09
N ALA A 908 19.44 -6.47 9.35
CA ALA A 908 20.66 -7.07 9.89
C ALA A 908 20.57 -8.61 9.93
N GLN A 909 19.45 -9.13 10.42
CA GLN A 909 19.18 -10.57 10.55
C GLN A 909 19.06 -11.24 9.17
N ASP A 910 18.29 -10.65 8.25
CA ASP A 910 18.14 -11.16 6.88
C ASP A 910 19.47 -11.14 6.11
N GLY A 911 20.27 -10.07 6.28
CA GLY A 911 21.62 -10.00 5.70
C GLY A 911 22.52 -11.15 6.17
N PHE A 912 22.47 -11.46 7.49
CA PHE A 912 23.19 -12.59 8.06
C PHE A 912 22.75 -13.92 7.47
N LEU A 913 21.45 -14.18 7.46
CA LEU A 913 20.86 -15.44 6.96
C LEU A 913 21.15 -15.66 5.47
N ARG A 914 21.15 -14.60 4.67
CA ARG A 914 21.39 -14.65 3.23
C ARG A 914 22.87 -14.52 2.85
N HIS A 915 23.76 -14.39 3.82
CA HIS A 915 25.19 -14.18 3.62
C HIS A 915 25.52 -12.89 2.85
N VAL A 916 24.78 -11.81 3.08
CA VAL A 916 25.06 -10.47 2.57
C VAL A 916 25.78 -9.67 3.64
N THR A 917 27.08 -9.46 3.44
CA THR A 917 27.94 -8.79 4.42
C THR A 917 27.88 -7.26 4.30
N GLU A 918 28.40 -6.53 5.31
CA GLU A 918 28.61 -5.09 5.23
C GLU A 918 29.56 -4.74 4.07
N ALA A 919 30.58 -5.57 3.82
CA ALA A 919 31.50 -5.41 2.70
C ALA A 919 30.78 -5.52 1.33
N ASP A 920 29.83 -6.43 1.19
CA ASP A 920 29.04 -6.54 -0.04
C ASP A 920 28.16 -5.31 -0.27
N ARG A 921 27.57 -4.78 0.80
CA ARG A 921 26.76 -3.54 0.73
C ARG A 921 27.64 -2.34 0.40
N GLN A 922 28.83 -2.23 1.03
CA GLN A 922 29.78 -1.15 0.75
C GLN A 922 30.29 -1.23 -0.69
N LYS A 923 30.65 -2.43 -1.16
CA LYS A 923 31.07 -2.63 -2.55
C LYS A 923 30.00 -2.14 -3.54
N SER A 924 28.73 -2.52 -3.35
CA SER A 924 27.66 -2.05 -4.23
C SER A 924 27.51 -0.53 -4.18
N ARG A 925 27.61 0.06 -3.00
CA ARG A 925 27.55 1.51 -2.86
C ARG A 925 28.70 2.21 -3.60
N ASP A 926 29.91 1.70 -3.46
CA ASP A 926 31.09 2.24 -4.17
C ASP A 926 30.91 2.14 -5.70
N GLU A 927 30.36 1.02 -6.20
CA GLU A 927 30.05 0.82 -7.60
C GLU A 927 28.94 1.77 -8.08
N ILE A 928 27.88 2.00 -7.30
CA ILE A 928 26.82 2.99 -7.59
C ILE A 928 27.45 4.38 -7.75
N LEU A 929 28.23 4.83 -6.75
CA LEU A 929 28.85 6.15 -6.75
C LEU A 929 29.88 6.35 -7.87
N ALA A 930 30.49 5.27 -8.36
CA ALA A 930 31.51 5.29 -9.44
C ALA A 930 30.91 5.09 -10.83
N THR A 931 29.60 4.82 -10.96
CA THR A 931 28.96 4.49 -12.24
C THR A 931 29.06 5.61 -13.26
N ARG A 932 29.42 5.25 -14.48
CA ARG A 932 29.57 6.14 -15.64
C ARG A 932 28.69 5.66 -16.79
N GLN A 933 28.46 6.50 -17.78
CA GLN A 933 27.69 6.14 -18.98
C GLN A 933 28.24 4.89 -19.69
N ALA A 934 29.57 4.70 -19.69
CA ALA A 934 30.20 3.51 -20.29
C ALA A 934 29.74 2.22 -19.58
N ASP A 935 29.56 2.26 -18.26
CA ASP A 935 29.09 1.13 -17.46
C ASP A 935 27.63 0.82 -17.79
N ILE A 936 26.79 1.86 -17.95
CA ILE A 936 25.39 1.70 -18.38
C ILE A 936 25.31 1.11 -19.77
N ARG A 937 26.09 1.61 -20.75
CA ARG A 937 26.16 1.03 -22.11
C ARG A 937 26.60 -0.43 -22.11
N ALA A 938 27.55 -0.80 -21.26
CA ALA A 938 28.00 -2.18 -21.14
C ALA A 938 26.93 -3.13 -20.62
N LEU A 939 25.94 -2.65 -19.82
CA LEU A 939 24.81 -3.44 -19.36
C LEU A 939 23.81 -3.78 -20.48
N ALA A 940 23.92 -3.16 -21.66
CA ALA A 940 23.09 -3.50 -22.82
C ALA A 940 23.17 -4.98 -23.19
N ASP A 941 24.36 -5.59 -23.11
CA ASP A 941 24.55 -6.99 -23.45
C ASP A 941 23.87 -7.93 -22.43
N VAL A 942 23.86 -7.55 -21.15
CA VAL A 942 23.14 -8.27 -20.09
C VAL A 942 21.64 -8.23 -20.37
N VAL A 943 21.11 -7.03 -20.63
CA VAL A 943 19.67 -6.83 -20.90
C VAL A 943 19.26 -7.55 -22.18
N ASP A 944 20.06 -7.46 -23.25
CA ASP A 944 19.77 -8.13 -24.53
C ASP A 944 19.70 -9.66 -24.35
N ALA A 945 20.72 -10.25 -23.72
CA ALA A 945 20.73 -11.68 -23.42
C ALA A 945 19.50 -12.11 -22.58
N CYS A 946 19.16 -11.32 -21.56
CA CYS A 946 17.99 -11.59 -20.72
C CYS A 946 16.67 -11.49 -21.49
N MET A 947 16.52 -10.50 -22.36
CA MET A 947 15.29 -10.34 -23.15
C MET A 947 15.13 -11.42 -24.23
N GLN A 948 16.24 -11.97 -24.73
CA GLN A 948 16.25 -13.09 -25.70
C GLN A 948 15.77 -14.41 -25.10
N GLU A 949 15.92 -14.63 -23.78
CA GLU A 949 15.34 -15.79 -23.08
C GLU A 949 13.82 -15.85 -23.22
N ASN A 950 13.19 -14.72 -23.50
CA ASN A 950 11.77 -14.56 -23.77
C ASN A 950 10.86 -15.19 -22.70
N VAL A 951 11.21 -15.06 -21.43
CA VAL A 951 10.40 -15.48 -20.30
C VAL A 951 9.42 -14.38 -19.95
N LEU A 952 8.12 -14.64 -20.09
CA LEU A 952 7.06 -13.66 -19.86
C LEU A 952 5.89 -14.24 -19.07
N CYS A 953 5.19 -13.37 -18.37
CA CYS A 953 3.90 -13.65 -17.74
C CYS A 953 3.06 -12.37 -17.80
N VAL A 954 1.79 -12.52 -18.15
CA VAL A 954 0.84 -11.38 -18.21
C VAL A 954 -0.40 -11.73 -17.43
N PHE A 955 -0.81 -10.82 -16.54
CA PHE A 955 -2.10 -10.90 -15.87
C PHE A 955 -3.00 -9.78 -16.44
N GLY A 956 -4.22 -10.09 -16.90
CA GLY A 956 -5.04 -9.03 -17.47
C GLY A 956 -6.36 -9.45 -18.09
N ASN A 957 -6.85 -8.56 -18.93
CA ASN A 957 -8.14 -8.69 -19.61
C ASN A 957 -8.23 -9.98 -20.42
N GLU A 958 -9.27 -10.77 -20.17
CA GLU A 958 -9.48 -12.08 -20.75
C GLU A 958 -9.55 -12.04 -22.28
N GLU A 959 -10.28 -11.09 -22.87
CA GLU A 959 -10.43 -10.97 -24.34
C GLU A 959 -9.10 -10.60 -24.97
N LYS A 960 -8.42 -9.58 -24.44
CA LYS A 960 -7.14 -9.11 -24.96
C LYS A 960 -6.05 -10.19 -24.91
N LEU A 961 -6.02 -10.99 -23.84
CA LEU A 961 -5.07 -12.11 -23.76
C LEU A 961 -5.42 -13.24 -24.73
N LYS A 962 -6.71 -13.56 -24.92
CA LYS A 962 -7.17 -14.55 -25.91
C LYS A 962 -6.85 -14.11 -27.35
N GLU A 963 -7.05 -12.84 -27.70
CA GLU A 963 -6.65 -12.28 -29.00
C GLU A 963 -5.14 -12.41 -29.25
N ASN A 964 -4.34 -12.39 -28.19
CA ASN A 964 -2.89 -12.49 -28.22
C ASN A 964 -2.37 -13.88 -27.79
N ALA A 965 -3.21 -14.92 -27.83
CA ALA A 965 -2.87 -16.27 -27.35
C ALA A 965 -1.55 -16.83 -27.91
N GLY A 966 -1.18 -16.42 -29.12
CA GLY A 966 0.09 -16.84 -29.74
C GLY A 966 1.37 -16.36 -29.04
N LEU A 967 1.28 -15.46 -28.06
CA LEU A 967 2.40 -15.03 -27.22
C LEU A 967 2.66 -16.01 -26.07
N PHE A 968 1.67 -16.82 -25.70
CA PHE A 968 1.67 -17.62 -24.48
C PHE A 968 1.83 -19.10 -24.78
N GLY A 969 2.49 -19.79 -23.87
CA GLY A 969 2.54 -21.26 -23.84
C GLY A 969 1.27 -21.88 -23.24
N GLY A 970 0.49 -21.07 -22.52
CA GLY A 970 -0.79 -21.44 -21.93
C GLY A 970 -1.57 -20.23 -21.42
N LEU A 971 -2.90 -20.39 -21.32
CA LEU A 971 -3.78 -19.42 -20.70
C LEU A 971 -4.40 -20.06 -19.45
N LEU A 972 -4.39 -19.32 -18.33
CA LEU A 972 -4.91 -19.78 -17.05
C LEU A 972 -5.94 -18.77 -16.55
N HIS A 973 -7.02 -19.23 -15.95
CA HIS A 973 -7.93 -18.34 -15.22
C HIS A 973 -7.35 -17.97 -13.87
N ALA A 974 -7.38 -16.68 -13.48
CA ALA A 974 -6.84 -16.19 -12.22
C ALA A 974 -7.53 -16.86 -11.02
N LEU A 975 -8.83 -17.08 -11.08
CA LEU A 975 -9.68 -17.71 -10.07
C LEU A 975 -10.35 -18.99 -10.62
N GLY A 976 -9.69 -19.70 -11.53
CA GLY A 976 -10.15 -21.00 -12.06
C GLY A 976 -9.54 -22.17 -11.32
N ASN A 977 -10.23 -23.33 -11.34
CA ASN A 977 -9.61 -24.58 -10.90
C ASN A 977 -8.51 -24.95 -11.90
N ALA A 978 -7.37 -25.42 -11.41
CA ALA A 978 -6.21 -25.85 -12.23
C ALA A 978 -6.48 -27.08 -13.14
N ALA A 979 -7.73 -27.41 -13.42
CA ALA A 979 -8.19 -28.64 -14.07
C ALA A 979 -8.96 -28.40 -15.40
N ASP A 980 -8.91 -27.18 -16.00
CA ASP A 980 -9.47 -26.98 -17.34
C ASP A 980 -8.39 -26.65 -18.39
#